data_719c01a43724dc9e2a3d164a3038de31
#
_entry.id   719c01a43724dc9e2a3d164a3038de31
#
_cell.length_a   1.000
_cell.length_b   1.000
_cell.length_c   1.000
_cell.angle_alpha   90.00
_cell.angle_beta   90.00
_cell.angle_gamma   90.00
#
_symmetry.space_group_name_H-M   'P 1'
#
loop_
_entity.id
_entity.type
_entity.pdbx_description
1 polymer ?
#
loop_
_entity_poly.entity_id
_entity_poly.type
_entity_poly.pdbx_seq_one_letter_code
_entity_poly.pdbx_strand_id
1 'polypeptide(L)'
;MRHLLLLCLLIAGLLPTFAQVSATRDAANPSLVTLKNPLLTCTIDLANGAHIISYRYTGFNNEEIVRDVKADNGGLFKDLWTIQGWPGEFDHRQYDAEIVTTDPDKVVVRTWTMSNGKSGTLVKNDIKDFLLEKAFILRKDERLLTVRYGFTNKGEKGKRPAYWSQHAFDFDGLRKNNVYWRPTESGVDWIDDVHRISANGHWFATNATAGWNGTTNSSLKRGVMFLMDYNDLQQLYDNTAATTTEWMYDDVAVPAGKTWTTTIRMIPAEGFSAFSYGDAALLAAIEAQATPAGLHVDHTLAAATAPLTNVTVHTRVVGIRTAWTVDAAPFTIEKLGLAPLLKTLNVTGIGALPCAVEVSLTGTDAAGMPVTINYADYYGGSAGRNTDLVTLEPLRRFPGAEKKRQYLKPDIIKLQHPKPTKILFIRGLWAEYQGVDEALKQLGDITVSDGWMKKSALGETLGGFPAAYEDLLSYDAIILGNVSGPMLSDVGQEMLADFLKAGGGVLMLAGDRTYGQTTFSNRHFSDLLPYSSAPNDYGKLAVPSVLLAGKPHPVTKGVKFDKNDLVLYSHTLKAKADAVTPVTLASGTPALILTGEAGPRVAVVAALPFGKAPDGKIKYYQGTAWQQVMAQTLGWLLKR
;
A
#
# COMPACT_ATOMS: atom_id res chain seq x y z
N MET A 1 -11.71 53.94 47.99
CA MET A 1 -10.99 52.65 47.89
C MET A 1 -11.87 51.39 47.80
N ARG A 2 -12.99 51.28 48.53
CA ARG A 2 -13.87 50.09 48.46
C ARG A 2 -14.55 49.87 47.08
N HIS A 3 -14.89 50.92 46.32
CA HIS A 3 -15.52 50.80 45.00
C HIS A 3 -14.54 50.44 43.90
N LEU A 4 -13.23 50.72 44.05
CA LEU A 4 -12.21 50.34 43.08
C LEU A 4 -11.89 48.83 43.15
N LEU A 5 -11.95 48.23 44.37
CA LEU A 5 -11.73 46.80 44.56
C LEU A 5 -12.87 45.93 43.97
N LEU A 6 -14.13 46.45 44.02
CA LEU A 6 -15.28 45.73 43.45
C LEU A 6 -15.26 45.74 41.93
N LEU A 7 -14.73 46.78 41.29
CA LEU A 7 -14.60 46.88 39.85
C LEU A 7 -13.48 45.95 39.30
N CYS A 8 -12.38 45.81 40.04
CA CYS A 8 -11.32 44.86 39.70
C CYS A 8 -11.75 43.38 39.85
N LEU A 9 -12.63 43.05 40.80
CA LEU A 9 -13.19 41.71 40.97
C LEU A 9 -14.23 41.37 39.89
N LEU A 10 -14.98 42.35 39.36
CA LEU A 10 -15.92 42.17 38.26
C LEU A 10 -15.22 42.05 36.91
N ILE A 11 -14.05 42.66 36.68
CA ILE A 11 -13.27 42.56 35.46
C ILE A 11 -12.47 41.23 35.43
N ALA A 12 -12.06 40.70 36.59
CA ALA A 12 -11.41 39.40 36.67
C ALA A 12 -12.35 38.22 36.34
N GLY A 13 -13.69 38.41 36.43
CA GLY A 13 -14.68 37.39 36.04
C GLY A 13 -15.07 37.38 34.56
N LEU A 14 -14.56 38.31 33.76
CA LEU A 14 -14.88 38.46 32.34
C LEU A 14 -13.71 38.16 31.40
N LEU A 15 -12.63 37.56 31.87
CA LEU A 15 -11.64 36.98 30.95
C LEU A 15 -12.38 35.86 30.21
N PRO A 16 -12.46 35.94 28.87
CA PRO A 16 -13.00 34.82 28.13
C PRO A 16 -12.18 33.60 28.52
N THR A 17 -12.81 32.59 29.09
CA THR A 17 -12.23 31.28 29.23
C THR A 17 -11.97 30.82 27.80
N PHE A 18 -10.74 31.06 27.31
CA PHE A 18 -10.31 30.49 26.02
C PHE A 18 -10.65 29.02 26.10
N ALA A 19 -11.51 28.56 25.20
CA ALA A 19 -11.94 27.19 25.13
C ALA A 19 -10.68 26.32 25.03
N GLN A 20 -10.38 25.62 26.11
CA GLN A 20 -9.14 24.86 26.28
C GLN A 20 -9.32 23.51 25.60
N VAL A 21 -8.29 23.01 24.93
CA VAL A 21 -8.27 21.62 24.51
C VAL A 21 -8.19 20.72 25.75
N SER A 22 -8.98 19.66 25.81
CA SER A 22 -9.08 18.80 26.99
C SER A 22 -9.34 17.34 26.63
N ALA A 23 -8.99 16.44 27.56
CA ALA A 23 -9.46 15.07 27.56
C ALA A 23 -9.93 14.72 28.96
N THR A 24 -11.08 14.08 29.06
CA THR A 24 -11.69 13.71 30.37
C THR A 24 -12.20 12.28 30.30
N ARG A 25 -12.02 11.55 31.42
CA ARG A 25 -12.71 10.27 31.62
C ARG A 25 -14.13 10.52 32.11
N ASP A 26 -15.08 9.74 31.60
CA ASP A 26 -16.44 9.77 32.11
C ASP A 26 -16.46 9.23 33.55
N ALA A 27 -17.12 9.97 34.46
CA ALA A 27 -17.16 9.60 35.90
C ALA A 27 -18.01 8.34 36.17
N ALA A 28 -19.05 8.11 35.36
CA ALA A 28 -19.94 6.96 35.49
C ALA A 28 -19.40 5.73 34.74
N ASN A 29 -18.65 5.95 33.67
CA ASN A 29 -18.02 4.88 32.87
C ASN A 29 -16.57 5.25 32.56
N PRO A 30 -15.60 4.92 33.42
CA PRO A 30 -14.19 5.27 33.23
C PRO A 30 -13.52 4.69 31.96
N SER A 31 -14.16 3.75 31.26
CA SER A 31 -13.67 3.26 29.96
C SER A 31 -13.92 4.26 28.84
N LEU A 32 -14.78 5.27 29.03
CA LEU A 32 -15.02 6.31 28.04
C LEU A 32 -14.09 7.51 28.31
N VAL A 33 -13.40 7.94 27.24
CA VAL A 33 -12.54 9.12 27.26
C VAL A 33 -12.98 10.09 26.18
N THR A 34 -13.36 11.31 26.56
CA THR A 34 -13.78 12.36 25.64
C THR A 34 -12.66 13.37 25.44
N LEU A 35 -12.24 13.56 24.16
CA LEU A 35 -11.37 14.64 23.72
C LEU A 35 -12.23 15.77 23.17
N LYS A 36 -11.87 17.02 23.50
CA LYS A 36 -12.63 18.20 23.09
C LYS A 36 -11.72 19.39 22.84
N ASN A 37 -12.03 20.13 21.79
CA ASN A 37 -11.56 21.50 21.55
C ASN A 37 -12.75 22.37 21.08
N PRO A 38 -12.56 23.65 20.71
CA PRO A 38 -13.66 24.50 20.22
C PRO A 38 -14.40 23.98 18.99
N LEU A 39 -13.75 23.16 18.17
CA LEU A 39 -14.27 22.70 16.86
C LEU A 39 -14.78 21.26 16.90
N LEU A 40 -14.20 20.42 17.73
CA LEU A 40 -14.36 18.98 17.68
C LEU A 40 -14.57 18.37 19.07
N THR A 41 -15.50 17.42 19.16
CA THR A 41 -15.65 16.53 20.32
C THR A 41 -15.68 15.08 19.83
N CYS A 42 -14.82 14.22 20.39
CA CYS A 42 -14.85 12.79 20.11
C CYS A 42 -14.70 11.96 21.38
N THR A 43 -15.36 10.79 21.41
CA THR A 43 -15.33 9.87 22.56
C THR A 43 -14.73 8.53 22.13
N ILE A 44 -13.75 8.07 22.89
CA ILE A 44 -13.05 6.79 22.74
C ILE A 44 -13.62 5.79 23.73
N ASP A 45 -13.93 4.57 23.32
CA ASP A 45 -14.33 3.45 24.18
C ASP A 45 -13.14 2.51 24.39
N LEU A 46 -12.52 2.58 25.55
CA LEU A 46 -11.38 1.76 25.94
C LEU A 46 -11.74 0.28 26.18
N ALA A 47 -13.01 -0.01 26.52
CA ALA A 47 -13.47 -1.37 26.76
C ALA A 47 -13.63 -2.16 25.46
N ASN A 48 -13.84 -1.46 24.34
CA ASN A 48 -14.13 -2.05 23.03
C ASN A 48 -13.15 -1.51 21.97
N GLY A 49 -11.90 -1.99 21.98
CA GLY A 49 -10.92 -1.73 20.95
C GLY A 49 -10.34 -0.32 20.90
N ALA A 50 -10.58 0.53 21.91
CA ALA A 50 -10.26 1.95 21.86
C ALA A 50 -10.75 2.59 20.55
N HIS A 51 -11.97 2.27 20.13
CA HIS A 51 -12.62 2.85 18.96
C HIS A 51 -13.21 4.22 19.31
N ILE A 52 -13.32 5.10 18.31
CA ILE A 52 -14.12 6.31 18.46
C ILE A 52 -15.59 5.92 18.23
N ILE A 53 -16.42 6.15 19.25
CA ILE A 53 -17.84 5.84 19.26
C ILE A 53 -18.73 7.06 19.10
N SER A 54 -18.15 8.26 19.16
CA SER A 54 -18.82 9.54 18.92
C SER A 54 -17.83 10.53 18.34
N TYR A 55 -18.23 11.21 17.26
CA TYR A 55 -17.45 12.25 16.61
C TYR A 55 -18.38 13.37 16.13
N ARG A 56 -18.22 14.56 16.73
CA ARG A 56 -19.06 15.73 16.50
C ARG A 56 -18.22 16.92 16.13
N TYR A 57 -18.51 17.54 14.99
CA TYR A 57 -17.83 18.71 14.48
C TYR A 57 -18.80 19.90 14.44
N THR A 58 -18.35 21.09 14.85
CA THR A 58 -19.18 22.31 14.88
C THR A 58 -19.71 22.70 13.51
N GLY A 59 -18.93 22.50 12.45
CA GLY A 59 -19.37 22.73 11.06
C GLY A 59 -20.47 21.78 10.59
N PHE A 60 -20.73 20.70 11.33
CA PHE A 60 -21.87 19.80 11.12
C PHE A 60 -22.99 20.03 12.16
N ASN A 61 -23.07 21.22 12.73
CA ASN A 61 -24.01 21.56 13.80
C ASN A 61 -23.90 20.64 15.02
N ASN A 62 -22.73 20.06 15.28
CA ASN A 62 -22.48 19.06 16.34
C ASN A 62 -23.33 17.78 16.20
N GLU A 63 -23.82 17.47 15.02
CA GLU A 63 -24.49 16.20 14.78
C GLU A 63 -23.49 15.04 14.85
N GLU A 64 -23.98 13.86 15.27
CA GLU A 64 -23.20 12.63 15.32
C GLU A 64 -23.00 12.10 13.90
N ILE A 65 -21.76 11.70 13.57
CA ILE A 65 -21.46 11.12 12.26
C ILE A 65 -20.91 9.69 12.34
N VAL A 66 -20.68 9.18 13.55
CA VAL A 66 -20.24 7.79 13.75
C VAL A 66 -21.43 6.86 13.68
N ARG A 67 -21.31 5.81 12.88
CA ARG A 67 -22.28 4.74 12.88
C ARG A 67 -22.34 4.07 14.25
N ASP A 68 -23.55 3.81 14.75
CA ASP A 68 -23.78 3.19 16.05
C ASP A 68 -22.92 1.93 16.22
N VAL A 69 -22.11 1.92 17.25
CA VAL A 69 -21.20 0.81 17.59
C VAL A 69 -21.93 -0.48 18.01
N LYS A 70 -23.21 -0.40 18.39
CA LYS A 70 -24.06 -1.57 18.65
C LYS A 70 -24.45 -2.28 17.37
N ALA A 71 -24.36 -1.61 16.22
CA ALA A 71 -24.52 -2.23 14.92
C ALA A 71 -23.22 -2.90 14.49
N ASP A 72 -23.31 -4.00 13.78
CA ASP A 72 -22.16 -4.61 13.12
C ASP A 72 -21.38 -3.55 12.32
N ASN A 73 -20.07 -3.54 12.44
CA ASN A 73 -19.13 -2.59 11.80
C ASN A 73 -19.22 -1.12 12.27
N GLY A 74 -19.93 -0.77 13.33
CA GLY A 74 -19.97 0.59 13.87
C GLY A 74 -18.63 1.04 14.48
N GLY A 75 -18.44 2.37 14.60
CA GLY A 75 -17.24 2.99 15.17
C GLY A 75 -16.17 3.40 14.16
N LEU A 76 -15.20 4.19 14.60
CA LEU A 76 -14.05 4.65 13.80
C LEU A 76 -12.75 4.15 14.43
N PHE A 77 -11.70 4.04 13.62
CA PHE A 77 -10.36 3.58 14.03
C PHE A 77 -10.39 2.18 14.64
N LYS A 78 -11.16 1.29 14.00
CA LYS A 78 -11.15 -0.15 14.30
C LYS A 78 -9.89 -0.77 13.70
N ASP A 79 -9.27 -1.65 14.48
CA ASP A 79 -7.99 -2.26 14.15
C ASP A 79 -8.16 -3.73 13.84
N LEU A 80 -7.64 -4.13 12.69
CA LEU A 80 -7.67 -5.50 12.23
C LEU A 80 -6.29 -5.93 11.72
N TRP A 81 -6.12 -7.24 11.62
CA TRP A 81 -5.01 -7.84 10.90
C TRP A 81 -5.56 -8.49 9.63
N THR A 82 -5.00 -8.17 8.47
CA THR A 82 -5.41 -8.79 7.19
C THR A 82 -5.34 -10.32 7.24
N ILE A 83 -4.36 -10.87 7.95
CA ILE A 83 -4.19 -12.31 8.13
C ILE A 83 -5.30 -12.97 8.96
N GLN A 84 -5.97 -12.22 9.83
CA GLN A 84 -7.13 -12.72 10.61
C GLN A 84 -8.45 -12.48 9.90
N GLY A 85 -8.55 -11.40 9.12
CA GLY A 85 -9.81 -10.95 8.55
C GLY A 85 -10.73 -10.30 9.58
N TRP A 86 -11.98 -10.17 9.23
CA TRP A 86 -13.03 -9.57 10.06
C TRP A 86 -13.88 -10.68 10.75
N PRO A 87 -14.36 -10.47 12.00
CA PRO A 87 -13.97 -9.42 12.94
C PRO A 87 -12.56 -9.68 13.50
N GLY A 88 -11.80 -8.61 13.73
CA GLY A 88 -10.45 -8.70 14.27
C GLY A 88 -10.41 -8.98 15.78
N GLU A 89 -9.22 -9.34 16.31
CA GLU A 89 -9.06 -9.59 17.75
C GLU A 89 -9.23 -8.34 18.61
N PHE A 90 -9.02 -7.16 18.02
CA PHE A 90 -9.05 -5.89 18.75
C PHE A 90 -10.45 -5.31 18.93
N ASP A 91 -11.44 -5.82 18.20
CA ASP A 91 -12.79 -5.23 18.15
C ASP A 91 -13.46 -5.10 19.52
N HIS A 92 -13.23 -6.07 20.40
CA HIS A 92 -13.78 -6.09 21.76
C HIS A 92 -12.71 -6.21 22.85
N ARG A 93 -11.48 -5.74 22.55
CA ARG A 93 -10.41 -5.78 23.54
C ARG A 93 -10.42 -4.55 24.42
N GLN A 94 -10.15 -4.79 25.72
CA GLN A 94 -9.83 -3.74 26.66
C GLN A 94 -8.46 -3.16 26.34
N TYR A 95 -8.37 -1.83 26.35
CA TYR A 95 -7.13 -1.06 26.27
C TYR A 95 -6.88 -0.34 27.58
N ASP A 96 -5.61 -0.29 27.99
CA ASP A 96 -5.14 0.65 28.98
C ASP A 96 -5.01 2.03 28.36
N ALA A 97 -5.04 3.09 29.18
CA ALA A 97 -4.91 4.45 28.68
C ALA A 97 -4.32 5.43 29.68
N GLU A 98 -3.58 6.39 29.12
CA GLU A 98 -3.02 7.56 29.80
C GLU A 98 -3.47 8.84 29.08
N ILE A 99 -3.85 9.88 29.86
CA ILE A 99 -4.15 11.21 29.33
C ILE A 99 -2.94 12.11 29.62
N VAL A 100 -2.34 12.66 28.54
CA VAL A 100 -1.18 13.55 28.63
C VAL A 100 -1.61 14.98 28.30
N THR A 101 -1.53 15.87 29.27
CA THR A 101 -1.99 17.28 29.20
C THR A 101 -0.85 18.28 29.48
N THR A 102 0.39 17.89 29.23
CA THR A 102 1.57 18.74 29.51
C THR A 102 1.75 19.92 28.53
N ASP A 103 1.03 19.92 27.41
CA ASP A 103 1.06 20.96 26.41
C ASP A 103 -0.29 21.69 26.38
N PRO A 104 -0.35 23.01 26.60
CA PRO A 104 -1.62 23.77 26.67
C PRO A 104 -2.36 23.84 25.32
N ASP A 105 -1.66 23.60 24.21
CA ASP A 105 -2.21 23.69 22.85
C ASP A 105 -2.61 22.34 22.27
N LYS A 106 -2.37 21.24 22.99
CA LYS A 106 -2.80 19.90 22.58
C LYS A 106 -3.06 18.99 23.76
N VAL A 107 -3.93 18.01 23.53
CA VAL A 107 -4.12 16.86 24.41
C VAL A 107 -3.82 15.58 23.67
N VAL A 108 -3.25 14.61 24.37
CA VAL A 108 -2.95 13.28 23.85
C VAL A 108 -3.56 12.22 24.75
N VAL A 109 -4.36 11.32 24.18
CA VAL A 109 -4.80 10.09 24.85
C VAL A 109 -4.00 8.94 24.25
N ARG A 110 -3.09 8.38 25.04
CA ARG A 110 -2.32 7.19 24.68
C ARG A 110 -3.07 5.96 25.17
N THR A 111 -3.25 5.00 24.28
CA THR A 111 -3.91 3.73 24.59
C THR A 111 -3.04 2.57 24.13
N TRP A 112 -3.10 1.42 24.80
CA TRP A 112 -2.31 0.25 24.41
C TRP A 112 -2.98 -1.05 24.83
N THR A 113 -2.69 -2.10 24.05
CA THR A 113 -3.06 -3.48 24.37
C THR A 113 -2.07 -4.45 23.73
N MET A 114 -2.02 -5.68 24.26
CA MET A 114 -1.17 -6.73 23.73
C MET A 114 -1.97 -7.70 22.86
N SER A 115 -1.52 -7.96 21.63
CA SER A 115 -2.10 -9.00 20.78
C SER A 115 -1.86 -10.39 21.37
N ASN A 116 -2.89 -11.22 21.40
CA ASN A 116 -2.78 -12.64 21.74
C ASN A 116 -2.88 -13.55 20.51
N GLY A 117 -3.03 -12.97 19.32
CA GLY A 117 -3.16 -13.70 18.05
C GLY A 117 -4.52 -14.36 17.82
N LYS A 118 -5.55 -14.07 18.64
CA LYS A 118 -6.85 -14.75 18.57
C LYS A 118 -7.94 -13.81 18.07
N SER A 119 -8.77 -14.31 17.16
CA SER A 119 -10.02 -13.69 16.74
C SER A 119 -11.10 -14.78 16.71
N GLY A 120 -12.00 -14.79 17.70
CA GLY A 120 -12.93 -15.89 17.91
C GLY A 120 -12.19 -17.22 18.11
N THR A 121 -12.47 -18.20 17.23
CA THR A 121 -11.79 -19.50 17.22
C THR A 121 -10.50 -19.51 16.40
N LEU A 122 -10.24 -18.47 15.62
CA LEU A 122 -9.03 -18.34 14.79
C LEU A 122 -7.83 -17.98 15.66
N VAL A 123 -6.74 -18.72 15.50
CA VAL A 123 -5.46 -18.46 16.18
C VAL A 123 -4.37 -18.24 15.15
N LYS A 124 -3.67 -17.09 15.24
CA LYS A 124 -2.56 -16.69 14.37
C LYS A 124 -1.36 -16.29 15.23
N ASN A 125 -0.48 -17.25 15.48
CA ASN A 125 0.73 -17.00 16.29
C ASN A 125 1.67 -15.97 15.64
N ASP A 126 1.58 -15.77 14.32
CA ASP A 126 2.41 -14.84 13.57
C ASP A 126 2.23 -13.38 14.00
N ILE A 127 1.09 -13.05 14.63
CA ILE A 127 0.81 -11.70 15.14
C ILE A 127 0.64 -11.64 16.66
N LYS A 128 0.77 -12.77 17.35
CA LYS A 128 0.80 -12.80 18.82
C LYS A 128 2.00 -11.98 19.33
N ASP A 129 1.88 -11.40 20.53
CA ASP A 129 2.92 -10.63 21.21
C ASP A 129 3.28 -9.29 20.52
N PHE A 130 2.40 -8.73 19.67
CA PHE A 130 2.49 -7.34 19.30
C PHE A 130 1.85 -6.45 20.37
N LEU A 131 2.60 -5.45 20.86
CA LEU A 131 2.04 -4.32 21.58
C LEU A 131 1.50 -3.34 20.56
N LEU A 132 0.18 -3.17 20.53
CA LEU A 132 -0.48 -2.13 19.74
C LEU A 132 -0.68 -0.90 20.63
N GLU A 133 -0.13 0.23 20.21
CA GLU A 133 -0.29 1.54 20.83
C GLU A 133 -1.01 2.47 19.86
N LYS A 134 -1.97 3.26 20.39
CA LYS A 134 -2.60 4.38 19.67
C LYS A 134 -2.41 5.66 20.49
N ALA A 135 -2.03 6.75 19.82
CA ALA A 135 -2.03 8.07 20.43
C ALA A 135 -3.02 8.98 19.67
N PHE A 136 -4.17 9.24 20.30
CA PHE A 136 -5.16 10.19 19.78
C PHE A 136 -4.72 11.60 20.18
N ILE A 137 -4.49 12.45 19.18
CA ILE A 137 -3.94 13.80 19.35
C ILE A 137 -4.94 14.80 18.81
N LEU A 138 -5.40 15.70 19.69
CA LEU A 138 -6.26 16.82 19.33
C LEU A 138 -5.57 18.12 19.72
N ARG A 139 -5.50 19.08 18.78
CA ARG A 139 -4.94 20.41 19.01
C ARG A 139 -6.05 21.43 19.23
N LYS A 140 -5.72 22.52 19.93
CA LYS A 140 -6.66 23.54 20.36
C LYS A 140 -7.50 24.14 19.22
N ASP A 141 -6.86 24.54 18.14
CA ASP A 141 -7.49 25.31 17.06
C ASP A 141 -7.61 24.53 15.74
N GLU A 142 -7.42 23.19 15.80
CA GLU A 142 -7.49 22.32 14.61
C GLU A 142 -8.80 21.51 14.59
N ARG A 143 -9.38 21.35 13.40
CA ARG A 143 -10.45 20.37 13.15
C ARG A 143 -9.92 18.96 12.91
N LEU A 144 -8.61 18.80 12.84
CA LEU A 144 -7.92 17.57 12.54
C LEU A 144 -7.77 16.68 13.77
N LEU A 145 -8.23 15.45 13.71
CA LEU A 145 -7.85 14.41 14.67
C LEU A 145 -6.70 13.59 14.08
N THR A 146 -5.60 13.51 14.80
CA THR A 146 -4.46 12.66 14.45
C THR A 146 -4.41 11.44 15.35
N VAL A 147 -4.29 10.24 14.77
CA VAL A 147 -4.05 8.99 15.48
C VAL A 147 -2.73 8.40 15.02
N ARG A 148 -1.75 8.32 15.92
CA ARG A 148 -0.46 7.66 15.67
C ARG A 148 -0.53 6.24 16.22
N TYR A 149 -0.04 5.32 15.41
CA TYR A 149 0.03 3.90 15.74
C TYR A 149 1.47 3.46 15.92
N GLY A 150 1.68 2.60 16.91
CA GLY A 150 2.92 1.87 17.12
C GLY A 150 2.62 0.38 17.28
N PHE A 151 3.28 -0.45 16.48
CA PHE A 151 3.18 -1.90 16.54
C PHE A 151 4.53 -2.45 16.94
N THR A 152 4.73 -2.67 18.25
CA THR A 152 6.01 -3.17 18.77
C THR A 152 5.97 -4.69 18.89
N ASN A 153 6.88 -5.36 18.21
CA ASN A 153 7.05 -6.80 18.34
C ASN A 153 7.75 -7.14 19.67
N LYS A 154 7.02 -7.64 20.64
CA LYS A 154 7.53 -8.10 21.94
C LYS A 154 7.91 -9.58 21.94
N GLY A 155 7.71 -10.29 20.82
CA GLY A 155 8.10 -11.68 20.68
C GLY A 155 9.60 -11.85 20.44
N GLU A 156 10.06 -13.09 20.45
CA GLU A 156 11.48 -13.46 20.32
C GLU A 156 11.98 -13.46 18.87
N LYS A 157 11.09 -13.54 17.90
CA LYS A 157 11.42 -13.56 16.45
C LYS A 157 10.74 -12.44 15.70
N GLY A 158 11.31 -12.10 14.56
CA GLY A 158 10.68 -11.20 13.60
C GLY A 158 9.31 -11.70 13.16
N LYS A 159 8.40 -10.76 12.84
CA LYS A 159 7.02 -11.04 12.40
C LYS A 159 6.63 -10.07 11.30
N ARG A 160 5.59 -10.43 10.53
CA ARG A 160 5.10 -9.60 9.41
C ARG A 160 3.60 -9.33 9.59
N PRO A 161 3.23 -8.30 10.37
CA PRO A 161 1.84 -7.85 10.45
C PRO A 161 1.45 -7.14 9.17
N ALA A 162 0.22 -7.36 8.73
CA ALA A 162 -0.45 -6.56 7.72
C ALA A 162 -1.64 -5.88 8.38
N TYR A 163 -1.50 -4.60 8.68
CA TYR A 163 -2.50 -3.83 9.41
C TYR A 163 -3.63 -3.39 8.48
N TRP A 164 -4.84 -3.44 9.00
CA TRP A 164 -6.06 -3.04 8.32
C TRP A 164 -6.85 -2.10 9.24
N SER A 165 -7.23 -0.92 8.75
CA SER A 165 -8.02 0.08 9.48
C SER A 165 -9.42 0.19 8.88
N GLN A 166 -10.45 0.25 9.75
CA GLN A 166 -11.86 0.32 9.36
C GLN A 166 -12.57 1.48 10.06
N HIS A 167 -13.44 2.18 9.32
CA HIS A 167 -14.19 3.34 9.79
C HIS A 167 -15.60 3.30 9.23
N ALA A 168 -16.62 3.52 10.07
CA ALA A 168 -18.02 3.48 9.67
C ALA A 168 -18.73 4.81 9.93
N PHE A 169 -19.35 5.38 8.90
CA PHE A 169 -20.05 6.66 8.93
C PHE A 169 -21.54 6.51 8.73
N ASP A 170 -22.27 7.46 9.35
CA ASP A 170 -23.71 7.62 9.21
C ASP A 170 -24.06 9.12 9.27
N PHE A 171 -23.89 9.81 8.13
CA PHE A 171 -24.05 11.28 8.09
C PHE A 171 -25.50 11.74 8.20
N ASP A 172 -26.47 10.91 7.85
CA ASP A 172 -27.89 11.27 7.81
C ASP A 172 -28.82 10.35 8.62
N GLY A 173 -28.25 9.44 9.37
CA GLY A 173 -29.00 8.44 10.15
C GLY A 173 -29.60 7.30 9.32
N LEU A 174 -29.42 7.30 7.99
CA LEU A 174 -30.08 6.37 7.07
C LEU A 174 -29.11 5.33 6.48
N ARG A 175 -27.80 5.46 6.68
CA ARG A 175 -26.76 4.61 6.09
C ARG A 175 -26.79 4.60 4.56
N LYS A 176 -27.26 5.68 3.96
CA LYS A 176 -27.43 5.84 2.52
C LYS A 176 -26.81 7.15 2.06
N ASN A 177 -26.73 7.31 0.76
CA ASN A 177 -26.22 8.54 0.13
C ASN A 177 -24.74 8.84 0.44
N ASN A 178 -23.98 7.87 0.97
CA ASN A 178 -22.54 8.00 1.10
C ASN A 178 -21.89 7.77 -0.27
N VAL A 179 -20.94 8.65 -0.59
CA VAL A 179 -20.08 8.52 -1.76
C VAL A 179 -18.64 8.42 -1.29
N TYR A 180 -17.92 7.41 -1.78
CA TYR A 180 -16.55 7.10 -1.41
C TYR A 180 -15.62 7.53 -2.53
N TRP A 181 -14.59 8.31 -2.20
CA TRP A 181 -13.68 8.97 -3.13
C TRP A 181 -12.26 8.52 -2.89
N ARG A 182 -11.51 8.21 -3.94
CA ARG A 182 -10.13 7.76 -3.84
C ARG A 182 -9.27 8.15 -5.03
N PRO A 183 -7.97 8.44 -4.81
CA PRO A 183 -7.04 8.73 -5.89
C PRO A 183 -6.57 7.42 -6.53
N THR A 184 -6.69 7.31 -7.85
CA THR A 184 -6.20 6.18 -8.62
C THR A 184 -5.39 6.65 -9.83
N GLU A 185 -4.70 5.73 -10.51
CA GLU A 185 -3.97 6.05 -11.76
C GLU A 185 -4.88 6.60 -12.86
N SER A 186 -6.17 6.35 -12.78
CA SER A 186 -7.18 6.86 -13.72
C SER A 186 -7.80 8.19 -13.29
N GLY A 187 -7.26 8.84 -12.27
CA GLY A 187 -7.82 10.04 -11.65
C GLY A 187 -8.54 9.75 -10.34
N VAL A 188 -9.51 10.56 -9.97
CA VAL A 188 -10.33 10.30 -8.79
C VAL A 188 -11.44 9.33 -9.13
N ASP A 189 -11.38 8.16 -8.54
CA ASP A 189 -12.44 7.15 -8.64
C ASP A 189 -13.44 7.28 -7.49
N TRP A 190 -14.70 6.90 -7.73
CA TRP A 190 -15.75 7.00 -6.73
C TRP A 190 -16.78 5.88 -6.85
N ILE A 191 -17.43 5.55 -5.74
CA ILE A 191 -18.50 4.57 -5.64
C ILE A 191 -19.56 5.10 -4.68
N ASP A 192 -20.80 4.76 -4.93
CA ASP A 192 -21.94 5.01 -4.04
C ASP A 192 -22.77 3.74 -3.85
N ASP A 193 -23.85 3.84 -3.12
CA ASP A 193 -24.78 2.76 -2.87
C ASP A 193 -25.96 2.71 -3.88
N VAL A 194 -26.00 3.62 -4.84
CA VAL A 194 -27.11 3.79 -5.79
C VAL A 194 -26.68 3.57 -7.24
N HIS A 195 -25.63 4.29 -7.70
CA HIS A 195 -25.28 4.37 -9.12
C HIS A 195 -24.09 3.51 -9.51
N ARG A 196 -23.15 3.29 -8.59
CA ARG A 196 -21.93 2.51 -8.83
C ARG A 196 -21.71 1.47 -7.74
N ILE A 197 -22.62 0.51 -7.68
CA ILE A 197 -22.56 -0.57 -6.70
C ILE A 197 -21.71 -1.70 -7.25
N SER A 198 -20.69 -2.14 -6.50
CA SER A 198 -20.02 -3.40 -6.80
C SER A 198 -20.92 -4.59 -6.47
N ALA A 199 -20.71 -5.71 -7.12
CA ALA A 199 -21.32 -6.97 -6.69
C ALA A 199 -20.95 -7.23 -5.22
N ASN A 200 -21.94 -7.35 -4.33
CA ASN A 200 -21.79 -7.51 -2.89
C ASN A 200 -21.29 -6.29 -2.09
N GLY A 201 -21.28 -5.09 -2.65
CA GLY A 201 -20.91 -3.86 -1.93
C GLY A 201 -19.40 -3.66 -1.68
N HIS A 202 -18.54 -4.60 -2.07
CA HIS A 202 -17.09 -4.53 -1.85
C HIS A 202 -16.37 -3.84 -3.00
N TRP A 203 -15.51 -2.88 -2.70
CA TRP A 203 -14.70 -2.18 -3.70
C TRP A 203 -13.25 -2.02 -3.26
N PHE A 204 -12.34 -2.62 -3.99
CA PHE A 204 -10.90 -2.57 -3.75
C PHE A 204 -10.19 -1.71 -4.80
N ALA A 205 -9.21 -0.90 -4.39
CA ALA A 205 -8.31 -0.17 -5.27
C ALA A 205 -6.86 -0.41 -4.86
N THR A 206 -6.16 -1.22 -5.65
CA THR A 206 -4.73 -1.53 -5.48
C THR A 206 -3.80 -0.56 -6.19
N ASN A 207 -4.36 0.34 -7.00
CA ASN A 207 -3.67 1.34 -7.81
C ASN A 207 -3.84 2.77 -7.27
N ALA A 208 -3.97 2.91 -5.95
CA ALA A 208 -4.00 4.21 -5.30
C ALA A 208 -2.72 5.00 -5.62
N THR A 209 -2.86 6.28 -5.93
CA THR A 209 -1.76 7.19 -6.30
C THR A 209 -1.34 8.15 -5.20
N ALA A 210 -2.11 8.18 -4.09
CA ALA A 210 -1.83 8.98 -2.91
C ALA A 210 -2.44 8.34 -1.66
N GLY A 211 -2.00 8.77 -0.49
CA GLY A 211 -2.45 8.27 0.80
C GLY A 211 -3.67 9.05 1.32
N TRP A 212 -4.77 9.06 0.58
CA TRP A 212 -6.02 9.59 1.08
C TRP A 212 -7.23 8.77 0.62
N ASN A 213 -8.29 8.81 1.43
CA ASN A 213 -9.61 8.28 1.12
C ASN A 213 -10.66 9.23 1.71
N GLY A 214 -11.71 9.55 0.95
CA GLY A 214 -12.75 10.47 1.38
C GLY A 214 -14.14 9.85 1.31
N THR A 215 -15.00 10.20 2.26
CA THR A 215 -16.41 9.83 2.24
C THR A 215 -17.25 11.09 2.36
N THR A 216 -18.24 11.28 1.49
CA THR A 216 -19.16 12.41 1.55
C THR A 216 -20.62 11.95 1.57
N ASN A 217 -21.49 12.78 2.14
CA ASN A 217 -22.92 12.77 1.85
C ASN A 217 -23.19 14.02 1.00
N SER A 218 -23.43 13.83 -0.29
CA SER A 218 -23.56 14.92 -1.27
C SER A 218 -24.78 15.81 -1.00
N SER A 219 -25.89 15.24 -0.48
CA SER A 219 -27.11 15.97 -0.17
C SER A 219 -26.92 16.95 0.99
N LEU A 220 -26.17 16.53 2.03
CA LEU A 220 -25.88 17.35 3.19
C LEU A 220 -24.63 18.22 2.98
N LYS A 221 -23.87 18.03 1.91
CA LYS A 221 -22.55 18.64 1.67
C LYS A 221 -21.63 18.50 2.90
N ARG A 222 -21.55 17.29 3.42
CA ARG A 222 -20.70 16.91 4.55
C ARG A 222 -19.80 15.78 4.12
N GLY A 223 -18.57 15.81 4.55
CA GLY A 223 -17.64 14.73 4.28
C GLY A 223 -16.55 14.58 5.33
N VAL A 224 -15.81 13.52 5.21
CA VAL A 224 -14.61 13.24 5.99
C VAL A 224 -13.52 12.80 5.02
N MET A 225 -12.34 13.37 5.20
CA MET A 225 -11.13 12.97 4.51
C MET A 225 -10.21 12.25 5.49
N PHE A 226 -9.75 11.05 5.14
CA PHE A 226 -8.66 10.39 5.80
C PHE A 226 -7.37 10.60 5.04
N LEU A 227 -6.29 10.90 5.77
CA LEU A 227 -4.93 10.89 5.27
C LEU A 227 -4.18 9.76 5.98
N MET A 228 -3.55 8.87 5.23
CA MET A 228 -2.78 7.76 5.73
C MET A 228 -1.39 7.74 5.10
N ASP A 229 -0.47 7.00 5.71
CA ASP A 229 0.88 6.83 5.17
C ASP A 229 0.82 6.04 3.85
N TYR A 230 1.14 6.73 2.76
CA TYR A 230 1.10 6.16 1.41
C TYR A 230 2.23 5.14 1.17
N ASN A 231 3.36 5.28 1.86
CA ASN A 231 4.54 4.45 1.59
C ASN A 231 4.27 2.96 1.80
N ASP A 232 3.52 2.65 2.87
CA ASP A 232 3.17 1.26 3.23
C ASP A 232 1.73 0.88 2.80
N LEU A 233 0.99 1.77 2.14
CA LEU A 233 -0.38 1.50 1.70
C LEU A 233 -0.41 0.41 0.63
N GLN A 234 -1.11 -0.69 0.86
CA GLN A 234 -1.35 -1.75 -0.11
C GLN A 234 -2.55 -1.43 -1.00
N GLN A 235 -3.69 -1.16 -0.38
CA GLN A 235 -4.94 -0.91 -1.08
C GLN A 235 -5.92 -0.08 -0.25
N LEU A 236 -6.77 0.65 -0.95
CA LEU A 236 -7.97 1.25 -0.40
C LEU A 236 -9.15 0.28 -0.59
N TYR A 237 -10.04 0.24 0.38
CA TYR A 237 -11.21 -0.62 0.38
C TYR A 237 -12.41 0.14 0.94
N ASP A 238 -13.54 0.06 0.25
CA ASP A 238 -14.80 0.60 0.71
C ASP A 238 -15.89 -0.47 0.60
N ASN A 239 -16.80 -0.47 1.57
CA ASN A 239 -17.94 -1.37 1.55
C ASN A 239 -19.24 -0.56 1.68
N THR A 240 -19.94 -0.38 0.56
CA THR A 240 -21.17 0.41 0.52
C THR A 240 -22.30 -0.22 1.33
N ALA A 241 -22.38 -1.54 1.40
CA ALA A 241 -23.40 -2.25 2.18
C ALA A 241 -23.18 -2.11 3.69
N ALA A 242 -21.90 -2.12 4.13
CA ALA A 242 -21.52 -1.93 5.52
C ALA A 242 -21.30 -0.46 5.88
N THR A 243 -21.35 0.46 4.93
CA THR A 243 -21.05 1.90 5.06
C THR A 243 -19.68 2.16 5.68
N THR A 244 -18.65 1.39 5.26
CA THR A 244 -17.30 1.51 5.79
C THR A 244 -16.33 2.05 4.75
N THR A 245 -15.42 2.88 5.23
CA THR A 245 -14.21 3.34 4.54
C THR A 245 -13.01 2.70 5.22
N GLU A 246 -12.16 2.05 4.44
CA GLU A 246 -11.12 1.18 4.96
C GLU A 246 -9.85 1.24 4.10
N TRP A 247 -8.73 0.81 4.66
CA TRP A 247 -7.51 0.54 3.89
C TRP A 247 -6.66 -0.52 4.58
N MET A 248 -5.85 -1.15 3.78
CA MET A 248 -4.91 -2.17 4.21
C MET A 248 -3.50 -1.73 3.88
N TYR A 249 -2.61 -1.90 4.85
CA TYR A 249 -1.18 -1.73 4.63
C TYR A 249 -0.56 -3.04 4.16
N ASP A 250 0.52 -2.94 3.43
CA ASP A 250 1.36 -4.09 3.12
C ASP A 250 1.91 -4.71 4.41
N ASP A 251 2.31 -5.95 4.33
CA ASP A 251 3.06 -6.56 5.40
C ASP A 251 4.42 -5.87 5.57
N VAL A 252 4.80 -5.65 6.80
CA VAL A 252 6.07 -5.04 7.19
C VAL A 252 6.84 -6.06 8.03
N ALA A 253 8.10 -6.33 7.69
CA ALA A 253 8.95 -7.13 8.57
C ALA A 253 9.28 -6.32 9.83
N VAL A 254 8.81 -6.79 10.98
CA VAL A 254 9.09 -6.16 12.28
C VAL A 254 9.95 -7.11 13.11
N PRO A 255 11.29 -6.88 13.18
CA PRO A 255 12.17 -7.68 13.99
C PRO A 255 11.80 -7.66 15.48
N ALA A 256 12.26 -8.62 16.25
CA ALA A 256 12.07 -8.66 17.68
C ALA A 256 12.53 -7.35 18.35
N GLY A 257 11.70 -6.80 19.22
CA GLY A 257 11.96 -5.54 19.94
C GLY A 257 11.81 -4.26 19.10
N LYS A 258 11.59 -4.33 17.77
CA LYS A 258 11.38 -3.16 16.91
C LYS A 258 9.92 -2.75 16.84
N THR A 259 9.69 -1.51 16.45
CA THR A 259 8.34 -0.91 16.31
C THR A 259 8.14 -0.42 14.88
N TRP A 260 7.07 -0.86 14.23
CA TRP A 260 6.54 -0.22 13.04
C TRP A 260 5.53 0.86 13.45
N THR A 261 5.53 1.99 12.77
CA THR A 261 4.64 3.11 13.08
C THR A 261 3.92 3.59 11.83
N THR A 262 2.67 4.02 11.99
CA THR A 262 1.94 4.74 10.95
C THR A 262 1.07 5.83 11.58
N THR A 263 0.63 6.78 10.76
CA THR A 263 -0.20 7.90 11.22
C THR A 263 -1.42 8.02 10.32
N ILE A 264 -2.58 8.11 10.95
CA ILE A 264 -3.85 8.38 10.30
C ILE A 264 -4.35 9.74 10.78
N ARG A 265 -4.82 10.57 9.85
CA ARG A 265 -5.44 11.85 10.15
C ARG A 265 -6.85 11.85 9.59
N MET A 266 -7.80 12.36 10.38
CA MET A 266 -9.20 12.49 9.99
C MET A 266 -9.58 13.98 9.99
N ILE A 267 -10.09 14.47 8.87
CA ILE A 267 -10.44 15.87 8.65
C ILE A 267 -11.91 15.94 8.26
N PRO A 268 -12.79 16.56 9.08
CA PRO A 268 -14.18 16.83 8.66
C PRO A 268 -14.20 17.94 7.59
N ALA A 269 -15.04 17.77 6.59
CA ALA A 269 -15.13 18.63 5.42
C ALA A 269 -16.57 19.12 5.24
N GLU A 270 -16.88 20.29 5.82
CA GLU A 270 -18.14 21.00 5.62
C GLU A 270 -18.18 21.61 4.20
N GLY A 271 -19.35 21.61 3.56
CA GLY A 271 -19.58 22.19 2.24
C GLY A 271 -19.07 21.35 1.06
N PHE A 272 -18.53 20.15 1.31
CA PHE A 272 -18.04 19.25 0.27
C PHE A 272 -19.07 18.19 -0.10
N SER A 273 -19.45 18.17 -1.39
CA SER A 273 -20.26 17.11 -2.01
C SER A 273 -19.38 16.00 -2.61
N ALA A 274 -18.10 16.30 -2.85
CA ALA A 274 -17.14 15.48 -3.56
C ALA A 274 -15.72 15.76 -3.09
N PHE A 275 -14.76 14.90 -3.47
CA PHE A 275 -13.33 15.18 -3.35
C PHE A 275 -12.62 14.91 -4.67
N SER A 276 -11.73 15.83 -5.05
CA SER A 276 -10.78 15.66 -6.15
C SER A 276 -9.34 15.62 -5.65
N TYR A 277 -9.10 16.12 -4.43
CA TYR A 277 -7.80 16.14 -3.79
C TYR A 277 -7.91 16.29 -2.28
N GLY A 278 -6.96 15.68 -1.53
CA GLY A 278 -6.82 15.86 -0.11
C GLY A 278 -5.39 15.62 0.37
N ASP A 279 -4.86 16.59 1.13
CA ASP A 279 -3.62 16.46 1.91
C ASP A 279 -3.70 17.28 3.20
N ALA A 280 -2.58 17.43 3.91
CA ALA A 280 -2.53 18.19 5.17
C ALA A 280 -2.67 19.70 4.97
N ALA A 281 -2.52 20.22 3.77
CA ALA A 281 -2.64 21.65 3.45
C ALA A 281 -4.00 21.99 2.85
N LEU A 282 -4.55 21.15 1.97
CA LEU A 282 -5.70 21.46 1.14
C LEU A 282 -6.71 20.31 1.08
N LEU A 283 -7.99 20.64 1.17
CA LEU A 283 -9.11 19.83 0.66
C LEU A 283 -9.65 20.51 -0.58
N ALA A 284 -9.85 19.77 -1.68
CA ALA A 284 -10.39 20.31 -2.91
C ALA A 284 -11.39 19.36 -3.57
N ALA A 285 -12.41 19.96 -4.18
CA ALA A 285 -13.30 19.30 -5.12
C ALA A 285 -13.41 20.14 -6.39
N ILE A 286 -13.48 19.46 -7.53
CA ILE A 286 -13.82 20.03 -8.82
C ILE A 286 -15.13 19.40 -9.24
N GLU A 287 -16.13 20.21 -9.56
CA GLU A 287 -17.36 19.76 -10.20
C GLU A 287 -17.50 20.51 -11.52
N ALA A 288 -17.67 19.79 -12.62
CA ALA A 288 -17.75 20.42 -13.93
C ALA A 288 -18.99 19.94 -14.68
N GLN A 289 -19.57 20.85 -15.45
CA GLN A 289 -20.75 20.59 -16.27
C GLN A 289 -20.59 21.23 -17.64
N ALA A 290 -20.83 20.46 -18.69
CA ALA A 290 -20.89 21.01 -20.04
C ALA A 290 -22.10 21.93 -20.20
N THR A 291 -21.87 23.06 -20.85
CA THR A 291 -22.89 24.03 -21.22
C THR A 291 -22.83 24.33 -22.72
N PRO A 292 -23.85 24.93 -23.34
CA PRO A 292 -23.77 25.35 -24.75
C PRO A 292 -22.61 26.30 -25.05
N ALA A 293 -22.12 27.05 -24.03
CA ALA A 293 -21.03 28.01 -24.17
C ALA A 293 -19.65 27.45 -23.86
N GLY A 294 -19.56 26.25 -23.30
CA GLY A 294 -18.29 25.66 -22.88
C GLY A 294 -18.43 24.75 -21.66
N LEU A 295 -17.52 24.87 -20.70
CA LEU A 295 -17.51 24.10 -19.47
C LEU A 295 -17.68 25.01 -18.25
N HIS A 296 -18.69 24.75 -17.45
CA HIS A 296 -18.86 25.36 -16.14
C HIS A 296 -18.07 24.52 -15.13
N VAL A 297 -17.17 25.16 -14.37
CA VAL A 297 -16.28 24.49 -13.41
C VAL A 297 -16.39 25.15 -12.04
N ASP A 298 -16.85 24.39 -11.08
CA ASP A 298 -16.91 24.77 -9.68
C ASP A 298 -15.73 24.20 -8.92
N HIS A 299 -14.97 25.07 -8.26
CA HIS A 299 -13.92 24.74 -7.33
C HIS A 299 -14.43 24.93 -5.90
N THR A 300 -14.52 23.85 -5.12
CA THR A 300 -14.69 23.93 -3.66
C THR A 300 -13.32 23.71 -3.02
N LEU A 301 -12.82 24.72 -2.32
CA LEU A 301 -11.50 24.74 -1.72
C LEU A 301 -11.57 25.05 -0.23
N ALA A 302 -10.81 24.37 0.60
CA ALA A 302 -10.65 24.70 2.02
C ALA A 302 -9.24 24.32 2.47
N ALA A 303 -8.62 25.16 3.31
CA ALA A 303 -7.42 24.74 4.00
C ALA A 303 -7.74 23.53 4.91
N ALA A 304 -6.86 22.52 4.95
CA ALA A 304 -7.11 21.30 5.69
C ALA A 304 -6.85 21.47 7.19
N THR A 305 -5.71 22.03 7.58
CA THR A 305 -5.28 22.16 8.97
C THR A 305 -5.11 23.59 9.44
N ALA A 306 -4.48 24.43 8.64
CA ALA A 306 -4.21 25.85 8.92
C ALA A 306 -4.41 26.69 7.66
N PRO A 307 -4.80 27.97 7.78
CA PRO A 307 -5.03 28.82 6.63
C PRO A 307 -3.82 28.91 5.70
N LEU A 308 -4.09 28.93 4.39
CA LEU A 308 -3.12 29.28 3.35
C LEU A 308 -3.30 30.76 2.97
N THR A 309 -2.21 31.44 2.64
CA THR A 309 -2.22 32.85 2.24
C THR A 309 -1.64 33.02 0.83
N ASN A 310 -1.98 34.13 0.16
CA ASN A 310 -1.52 34.47 -1.18
C ASN A 310 -1.73 33.31 -2.17
N VAL A 311 -2.90 32.67 -2.09
CA VAL A 311 -3.22 31.51 -2.93
C VAL A 311 -3.54 31.95 -4.34
N THR A 312 -2.89 31.36 -5.34
CA THR A 312 -3.19 31.53 -6.75
C THR A 312 -3.59 30.18 -7.33
N VAL A 313 -4.72 30.15 -8.05
CA VAL A 313 -5.26 28.94 -8.67
C VAL A 313 -5.25 29.10 -10.18
N HIS A 314 -4.57 28.21 -10.86
CA HIS A 314 -4.57 28.05 -12.31
C HIS A 314 -5.38 26.82 -12.69
N THR A 315 -6.32 26.99 -13.60
CA THR A 315 -7.16 25.91 -14.11
C THR A 315 -6.93 25.74 -15.60
N ARG A 316 -6.62 24.53 -16.02
CA ARG A 316 -6.43 24.13 -17.41
C ARG A 316 -7.39 23.01 -17.76
N VAL A 317 -8.08 23.13 -18.88
CA VAL A 317 -8.96 22.08 -19.41
C VAL A 317 -8.28 21.45 -20.62
N VAL A 318 -8.13 20.13 -20.62
CA VAL A 318 -7.38 19.39 -21.63
C VAL A 318 -8.26 18.30 -22.23
N GLY A 319 -8.37 18.26 -23.55
CA GLY A 319 -9.06 17.19 -24.27
C GLY A 319 -8.31 15.86 -24.11
N ILE A 320 -9.05 14.79 -23.84
CA ILE A 320 -8.45 13.46 -23.63
C ILE A 320 -8.30 12.70 -24.95
N ARG A 321 -9.30 12.75 -25.81
CA ARG A 321 -9.32 12.03 -27.12
C ARG A 321 -8.87 12.91 -28.30
N THR A 322 -9.00 14.20 -28.14
CA THR A 322 -8.66 15.19 -29.16
C THR A 322 -7.67 16.19 -28.58
N ALA A 323 -6.63 16.52 -29.33
CA ALA A 323 -5.57 17.41 -28.86
C ALA A 323 -6.07 18.87 -28.84
N TRP A 324 -6.59 19.32 -27.72
CA TRP A 324 -6.91 20.72 -27.44
C TRP A 324 -6.65 21.04 -25.98
N THR A 325 -6.34 22.28 -25.68
CA THR A 325 -6.08 22.77 -24.32
C THR A 325 -6.61 24.20 -24.22
N VAL A 326 -7.28 24.51 -23.11
CA VAL A 326 -7.75 25.84 -22.78
C VAL A 326 -7.32 26.17 -21.36
N ASP A 327 -6.60 27.28 -21.20
CA ASP A 327 -6.27 27.82 -19.89
C ASP A 327 -7.35 28.84 -19.49
N ALA A 328 -7.96 28.65 -18.32
CA ALA A 328 -8.84 29.63 -17.72
C ALA A 328 -8.05 30.78 -17.10
N ALA A 329 -8.64 31.96 -16.97
CA ALA A 329 -8.02 33.06 -16.25
C ALA A 329 -7.75 32.62 -14.78
N PRO A 330 -6.53 32.81 -14.27
CA PRO A 330 -6.22 32.45 -12.88
C PRO A 330 -7.01 33.38 -11.93
N PHE A 331 -7.26 32.86 -10.72
CA PHE A 331 -7.83 33.67 -9.65
C PHE A 331 -6.98 33.57 -8.39
N THR A 332 -7.08 34.62 -7.56
CA THR A 332 -6.34 34.73 -6.31
C THR A 332 -7.26 34.73 -5.10
N ILE A 333 -6.77 34.21 -3.99
CA ILE A 333 -7.43 34.18 -2.68
C ILE A 333 -6.40 34.72 -1.69
N GLU A 334 -6.67 35.86 -1.06
CA GLU A 334 -5.75 36.43 -0.07
C GLU A 334 -5.50 35.47 1.10
N LYS A 335 -6.59 34.88 1.61
CA LYS A 335 -6.55 33.89 2.71
C LYS A 335 -7.60 32.80 2.48
N LEU A 336 -7.14 31.57 2.26
CA LEU A 336 -7.97 30.38 2.23
C LEU A 336 -8.06 29.81 3.66
N GLY A 337 -9.24 29.89 4.26
CA GLY A 337 -9.51 29.40 5.61
C GLY A 337 -9.93 27.93 5.66
N LEU A 338 -10.32 27.48 6.86
CA LEU A 338 -10.88 26.14 7.06
C LEU A 338 -12.31 26.01 6.52
N ALA A 339 -13.08 27.11 6.47
CA ALA A 339 -14.39 27.12 5.83
C ALA A 339 -14.25 26.98 4.31
N PRO A 340 -15.16 26.25 3.65
CA PRO A 340 -15.08 26.05 2.21
C PRO A 340 -15.33 27.35 1.45
N LEU A 341 -14.55 27.57 0.41
CA LEU A 341 -14.71 28.61 -0.58
C LEU A 341 -15.16 28.00 -1.90
N LEU A 342 -16.30 28.43 -2.41
CA LEU A 342 -16.76 28.08 -3.74
C LEU A 342 -16.32 29.15 -4.75
N LYS A 343 -15.66 28.74 -5.83
CA LYS A 343 -15.28 29.59 -6.95
C LYS A 343 -15.67 28.96 -8.27
N THR A 344 -16.50 29.65 -9.01
CA THR A 344 -17.00 29.24 -10.32
C THR A 344 -16.22 29.87 -11.47
N LEU A 345 -15.86 29.05 -12.46
CA LEU A 345 -15.28 29.47 -13.73
C LEU A 345 -16.15 29.02 -14.89
N ASN A 346 -16.24 29.85 -15.93
CA ASN A 346 -16.84 29.46 -17.21
C ASN A 346 -15.72 29.42 -18.27
N VAL A 347 -15.37 28.21 -18.70
CA VAL A 347 -14.29 27.97 -19.66
C VAL A 347 -14.91 27.82 -21.05
N THR A 348 -14.64 28.78 -21.92
CA THR A 348 -15.13 28.78 -23.31
C THR A 348 -14.06 28.25 -24.27
N GLY A 349 -14.47 27.91 -25.51
CA GLY A 349 -13.52 27.42 -26.52
C GLY A 349 -13.02 26.00 -26.30
N ILE A 350 -13.70 25.22 -25.48
CA ILE A 350 -13.39 23.80 -25.31
C ILE A 350 -13.73 23.00 -26.57
N GLY A 351 -12.97 21.96 -26.83
CA GLY A 351 -13.26 20.98 -27.87
C GLY A 351 -14.22 19.88 -27.42
N ALA A 352 -14.21 18.77 -28.13
CA ALA A 352 -15.05 17.62 -27.81
C ALA A 352 -14.66 16.96 -26.50
N LEU A 353 -15.65 16.55 -25.70
CA LEU A 353 -15.46 15.76 -24.49
C LEU A 353 -15.11 14.30 -24.83
N PRO A 354 -14.46 13.54 -23.95
CA PRO A 354 -14.12 13.85 -22.56
C PRO A 354 -12.91 14.77 -22.41
N CYS A 355 -12.81 15.42 -21.24
CA CYS A 355 -11.70 16.28 -20.88
C CYS A 355 -11.21 16.04 -19.46
N ALA A 356 -9.98 16.48 -19.17
CA ALA A 356 -9.45 16.63 -17.82
C ALA A 356 -9.49 18.11 -17.42
N VAL A 357 -9.84 18.38 -16.17
CA VAL A 357 -9.66 19.68 -15.54
C VAL A 357 -8.46 19.57 -14.62
N GLU A 358 -7.36 20.17 -15.01
CA GLU A 358 -6.09 20.22 -14.28
C GLU A 358 -6.03 21.51 -13.46
N VAL A 359 -5.60 21.38 -12.22
CA VAL A 359 -5.47 22.53 -11.30
C VAL A 359 -4.07 22.58 -10.74
N SER A 360 -3.46 23.75 -10.82
CA SER A 360 -2.21 24.08 -10.12
C SER A 360 -2.49 25.19 -9.12
N LEU A 361 -2.29 24.91 -7.84
CA LEU A 361 -2.48 25.85 -6.75
C LEU A 361 -1.11 26.17 -6.14
N THR A 362 -0.81 27.47 -6.01
CA THR A 362 0.36 27.94 -5.27
C THR A 362 -0.08 28.84 -4.14
N GLY A 363 0.68 28.89 -3.06
CA GLY A 363 0.38 29.73 -1.89
C GLY A 363 1.46 29.66 -0.84
N THR A 364 1.14 30.12 0.36
CA THR A 364 2.06 30.12 1.50
C THR A 364 1.33 29.54 2.71
N ASP A 365 1.97 28.60 3.43
CA ASP A 365 1.42 28.00 4.64
C ASP A 365 1.56 28.92 5.87
N ALA A 366 1.04 28.47 7.03
CA ALA A 366 1.11 29.21 8.27
C ALA A 366 2.54 29.40 8.82
N ALA A 367 3.51 28.61 8.36
CA ALA A 367 4.92 28.76 8.70
C ALA A 367 5.68 29.69 7.72
N GLY A 368 5.01 30.26 6.72
CA GLY A 368 5.61 31.10 5.70
C GLY A 368 6.31 30.32 4.58
N MET A 369 6.09 28.99 4.49
CA MET A 369 6.71 28.15 3.46
C MET A 369 5.85 28.10 2.20
N PRO A 370 6.47 28.12 1.00
CA PRO A 370 5.72 28.01 -0.25
C PRO A 370 5.06 26.64 -0.38
N VAL A 371 3.81 26.63 -0.82
CA VAL A 371 3.02 25.44 -1.11
C VAL A 371 2.72 25.40 -2.60
N THR A 372 2.92 24.24 -3.23
CA THR A 372 2.52 23.97 -4.62
C THR A 372 1.79 22.66 -4.67
N ILE A 373 0.55 22.67 -5.14
CA ILE A 373 -0.34 21.51 -5.20
C ILE A 373 -0.87 21.39 -6.63
N ASN A 374 -0.76 20.19 -7.20
CA ASN A 374 -1.29 19.87 -8.52
C ASN A 374 -2.24 18.69 -8.42
N TYR A 375 -3.43 18.83 -8.99
CA TYR A 375 -4.42 17.76 -9.04
C TYR A 375 -5.29 17.90 -10.30
N ALA A 376 -6.03 16.85 -10.63
CA ALA A 376 -6.93 16.87 -11.77
C ALA A 376 -8.12 15.94 -11.56
N ASP A 377 -9.19 16.23 -12.30
CA ASP A 377 -10.36 15.37 -12.38
C ASP A 377 -10.87 15.27 -13.82
N TYR A 378 -11.65 14.21 -14.13
CA TYR A 378 -12.11 13.90 -15.49
C TYR A 378 -13.60 14.12 -15.66
N TYR A 379 -13.99 14.59 -16.85
CA TYR A 379 -15.39 14.81 -17.23
C TYR A 379 -15.67 14.22 -18.62
N GLY A 380 -16.70 13.38 -18.71
CA GLY A 380 -16.99 12.60 -19.90
C GLY A 380 -18.20 13.01 -20.71
N GLY A 381 -19.07 13.86 -20.19
CA GLY A 381 -20.30 14.23 -20.90
C GLY A 381 -21.22 15.18 -20.15
N SER A 382 -22.46 15.32 -20.61
CA SER A 382 -23.46 16.25 -20.08
C SER A 382 -23.91 15.98 -18.63
N ALA A 383 -23.60 14.82 -18.09
CA ALA A 383 -24.01 14.40 -16.74
C ALA A 383 -22.97 14.73 -15.64
N GLY A 384 -21.94 15.53 -15.94
CA GLY A 384 -20.91 15.87 -14.97
C GLY A 384 -19.76 14.86 -14.94
N ARG A 385 -19.34 14.43 -13.74
CA ARG A 385 -18.24 13.48 -13.54
C ARG A 385 -18.43 12.20 -14.35
N ASN A 386 -17.40 11.80 -15.11
CA ASN A 386 -17.51 10.66 -15.99
C ASN A 386 -17.56 9.34 -15.23
N THR A 387 -18.71 8.67 -15.27
CA THR A 387 -18.89 7.32 -14.72
C THR A 387 -18.31 6.23 -15.62
N ASP A 388 -18.03 6.55 -16.89
CA ASP A 388 -17.61 5.58 -17.92
C ASP A 388 -16.09 5.46 -18.06
N LEU A 389 -15.30 6.18 -17.26
CA LEU A 389 -13.83 6.10 -17.30
C LEU A 389 -13.27 4.69 -17.06
N VAL A 390 -14.04 3.81 -16.44
CA VAL A 390 -13.67 2.39 -16.27
C VAL A 390 -13.55 1.67 -17.62
N THR A 391 -14.24 2.15 -18.66
CA THR A 391 -14.23 1.57 -20.01
C THR A 391 -13.32 2.32 -20.99
N LEU A 392 -12.85 3.51 -20.61
CA LEU A 392 -11.87 4.25 -21.40
C LEU A 392 -10.48 3.72 -21.01
N GLU A 393 -9.82 3.00 -21.92
CA GLU A 393 -8.39 2.72 -21.85
C GLU A 393 -7.68 3.95 -21.25
N PRO A 394 -6.69 3.77 -20.37
CA PRO A 394 -6.06 4.88 -19.65
C PRO A 394 -5.39 5.83 -20.65
N LEU A 395 -6.16 6.81 -21.08
CA LEU A 395 -5.73 7.80 -22.08
C LEU A 395 -4.68 8.74 -21.48
N ARG A 396 -4.67 8.86 -20.16
CA ARG A 396 -3.67 9.57 -19.38
C ARG A 396 -3.58 8.96 -18.00
N ARG A 397 -2.40 8.48 -17.62
CA ARG A 397 -2.12 8.03 -16.27
C ARG A 397 -1.59 9.19 -15.44
N PHE A 398 -2.12 9.37 -14.25
CA PHE A 398 -1.47 10.18 -13.23
C PHE A 398 -0.56 9.25 -12.42
N PRO A 399 0.78 9.33 -12.62
CA PRO A 399 1.67 8.54 -11.81
C PRO A 399 1.47 8.94 -10.36
N GLY A 400 1.29 7.95 -9.49
CA GLY A 400 1.29 8.16 -8.04
C GLY A 400 2.63 8.72 -7.59
N ALA A 401 2.64 9.31 -6.40
CA ALA A 401 3.88 9.63 -5.72
C ALA A 401 4.75 8.37 -5.60
N GLU A 402 6.06 8.50 -5.73
CA GLU A 402 6.96 7.38 -5.51
C GLU A 402 6.90 6.96 -4.04
N LYS A 403 6.62 5.68 -3.79
CA LYS A 403 6.63 5.13 -2.43
C LYS A 403 8.07 5.05 -1.91
N LYS A 404 8.33 5.74 -0.82
CA LYS A 404 9.64 5.75 -0.13
C LYS A 404 9.57 4.88 1.11
N ARG A 405 9.51 3.57 0.93
CA ARG A 405 9.44 2.62 2.03
C ARG A 405 10.71 2.64 2.89
N GLN A 406 10.51 2.54 4.19
CA GLN A 406 11.58 2.32 5.16
C GLN A 406 11.45 0.90 5.70
N TYR A 407 12.49 0.09 5.47
CA TYR A 407 12.49 -1.30 5.93
C TYR A 407 13.10 -1.39 7.32
N LEU A 408 12.36 -1.95 8.26
CA LEU A 408 12.89 -2.31 9.56
C LEU A 408 13.76 -3.56 9.41
N LYS A 409 14.96 -3.52 9.97
CA LYS A 409 15.93 -4.61 9.88
C LYS A 409 16.42 -5.00 11.26
N PRO A 410 16.81 -6.28 11.49
CA PRO A 410 17.53 -6.67 12.69
C PRO A 410 18.90 -6.00 12.71
N ASP A 411 19.45 -5.82 13.91
CA ASP A 411 20.77 -5.19 14.09
C ASP A 411 21.91 -6.00 13.46
N ILE A 412 21.73 -7.31 13.32
CA ILE A 412 22.71 -8.23 12.72
C ILE A 412 22.04 -9.04 11.62
N ILE A 413 22.55 -8.91 10.40
CA ILE A 413 22.13 -9.72 9.24
C ILE A 413 23.31 -10.62 8.87
N LYS A 414 23.23 -11.90 9.26
CA LYS A 414 24.28 -12.90 9.02
C LYS A 414 23.69 -14.29 8.84
N LEU A 415 24.21 -15.02 7.85
CA LEU A 415 23.83 -16.43 7.66
C LEU A 415 24.28 -17.29 8.84
N GLN A 416 23.46 -18.28 9.18
CA GLN A 416 23.74 -19.21 10.29
C GLN A 416 24.60 -20.41 9.87
N HIS A 417 24.62 -20.77 8.57
CA HIS A 417 25.32 -21.94 8.01
C HIS A 417 25.08 -23.24 8.81
N PRO A 418 23.83 -23.68 8.91
CA PRO A 418 23.50 -24.88 9.67
C PRO A 418 24.13 -26.14 9.05
N LYS A 419 24.29 -27.15 9.87
CA LYS A 419 24.62 -28.49 9.39
C LYS A 419 23.51 -29.47 9.78
N PRO A 420 22.92 -30.21 8.83
CA PRO A 420 23.18 -30.19 7.37
C PRO A 420 22.84 -28.83 6.73
N THR A 421 23.41 -28.56 5.55
CA THR A 421 23.10 -27.38 4.72
C THR A 421 21.60 -27.31 4.45
N LYS A 422 20.98 -26.14 4.65
CA LYS A 422 19.55 -25.94 4.44
C LYS A 422 19.25 -25.19 3.16
N ILE A 423 18.32 -25.70 2.38
CA ILE A 423 17.80 -25.08 1.16
C ILE A 423 16.30 -24.86 1.32
N LEU A 424 15.82 -23.66 1.00
CA LEU A 424 14.40 -23.38 0.89
C LEU A 424 13.99 -23.47 -0.60
N PHE A 425 13.03 -24.32 -0.93
CA PHE A 425 12.48 -24.40 -2.26
C PHE A 425 11.03 -23.87 -2.26
N ILE A 426 10.83 -22.70 -2.84
CA ILE A 426 9.51 -22.11 -3.05
C ILE A 426 8.97 -22.60 -4.39
N ARG A 427 7.95 -23.45 -4.34
CA ARG A 427 7.33 -24.10 -5.49
C ARG A 427 6.13 -23.29 -5.98
N GLY A 428 6.30 -22.59 -7.09
CA GLY A 428 5.22 -22.01 -7.88
C GLY A 428 4.67 -23.03 -8.89
N LEU A 429 4.03 -22.55 -9.96
CA LEU A 429 3.54 -23.40 -11.02
C LEU A 429 4.70 -24.04 -11.81
N TRP A 430 4.61 -25.32 -12.12
CA TRP A 430 5.57 -26.06 -12.98
C TRP A 430 7.01 -26.15 -12.43
N ALA A 431 7.22 -25.86 -11.15
CA ALA A 431 8.55 -25.92 -10.54
C ALA A 431 9.15 -27.34 -10.59
N GLU A 432 8.33 -28.35 -10.44
CA GLU A 432 8.70 -29.76 -10.47
C GLU A 432 9.24 -30.24 -11.85
N TYR A 433 8.93 -29.54 -12.93
CA TYR A 433 9.38 -29.87 -14.27
C TYR A 433 10.77 -29.33 -14.63
N GLN A 434 11.45 -28.66 -13.70
CA GLN A 434 12.78 -28.09 -13.98
C GLN A 434 13.96 -29.04 -13.73
N GLY A 435 13.71 -30.27 -13.24
CA GLY A 435 14.76 -31.24 -12.92
C GLY A 435 15.56 -30.92 -11.66
N VAL A 436 15.06 -29.98 -10.83
CA VAL A 436 15.75 -29.54 -9.61
C VAL A 436 15.72 -30.61 -8.53
N ASP A 437 14.61 -31.35 -8.38
CA ASP A 437 14.50 -32.41 -7.38
C ASP A 437 15.53 -33.54 -7.60
N GLU A 438 15.79 -33.88 -8.87
CA GLU A 438 16.83 -34.84 -9.26
C GLU A 438 18.24 -34.29 -8.99
N ALA A 439 18.44 -32.99 -9.22
CA ALA A 439 19.70 -32.32 -8.94
C ALA A 439 19.98 -32.25 -7.42
N LEU A 440 18.95 -31.96 -6.61
CA LEU A 440 19.06 -31.94 -5.15
C LEU A 440 19.46 -33.30 -4.55
N LYS A 441 18.99 -34.42 -5.14
CA LYS A 441 19.38 -35.76 -4.73
C LYS A 441 20.86 -36.05 -4.93
N GLN A 442 21.53 -35.32 -5.85
CA GLN A 442 22.97 -35.48 -6.10
C GLN A 442 23.83 -34.71 -5.11
N LEU A 443 23.23 -33.80 -4.33
CA LEU A 443 23.93 -33.08 -3.27
C LEU A 443 23.83 -33.87 -1.96
N GLY A 444 24.96 -34.33 -1.44
CA GLY A 444 25.00 -34.97 -0.10
C GLY A 444 24.83 -33.92 1.00
N ASP A 445 24.35 -34.34 2.16
CA ASP A 445 24.29 -33.59 3.42
C ASP A 445 23.52 -32.26 3.29
N ILE A 446 22.29 -32.36 2.77
CA ILE A 446 21.35 -31.24 2.65
C ILE A 446 20.00 -31.55 3.30
N THR A 447 19.32 -30.50 3.74
CA THR A 447 17.90 -30.53 4.12
C THR A 447 17.16 -29.54 3.26
N VAL A 448 16.04 -29.96 2.65
CA VAL A 448 15.19 -29.10 1.83
C VAL A 448 13.89 -28.85 2.57
N SER A 449 13.54 -27.56 2.70
CA SER A 449 12.23 -27.11 3.17
C SER A 449 11.43 -26.60 1.98
N ASP A 450 10.16 -26.99 1.88
CA ASP A 450 9.30 -26.57 0.79
C ASP A 450 8.37 -25.43 1.21
N GLY A 451 8.22 -24.44 0.33
CA GLY A 451 7.16 -23.44 0.34
C GLY A 451 6.32 -23.54 -0.92
N TRP A 452 5.09 -23.08 -0.87
CA TRP A 452 4.14 -23.25 -1.97
C TRP A 452 3.39 -21.96 -2.28
N MET A 453 3.12 -21.74 -3.56
CA MET A 453 2.17 -20.73 -3.98
C MET A 453 0.78 -21.03 -3.43
N LYS A 454 0.13 -20.01 -2.89
CA LYS A 454 -1.26 -20.06 -2.41
C LYS A 454 -2.08 -19.03 -3.19
N LYS A 455 -3.29 -19.41 -3.57
CA LYS A 455 -4.25 -18.49 -4.16
C LYS A 455 -5.31 -18.13 -3.12
N SER A 456 -5.59 -16.84 -2.97
CA SER A 456 -6.65 -16.32 -2.10
C SER A 456 -7.54 -15.35 -2.89
N ALA A 457 -8.62 -14.89 -2.29
CA ALA A 457 -9.45 -13.84 -2.86
C ALA A 457 -8.69 -12.50 -3.06
N LEU A 458 -7.62 -12.28 -2.28
CA LEU A 458 -6.77 -11.09 -2.32
C LEU A 458 -5.56 -11.24 -3.26
N GLY A 459 -5.47 -12.36 -4.02
CA GLY A 459 -4.38 -12.61 -4.96
C GLY A 459 -3.55 -13.85 -4.63
N GLU A 460 -2.36 -13.92 -5.24
CA GLU A 460 -1.41 -15.00 -5.08
C GLU A 460 -0.39 -14.65 -3.99
N THR A 461 -0.16 -15.55 -3.06
CA THR A 461 0.78 -15.41 -1.93
C THR A 461 1.65 -16.64 -1.80
N LEU A 462 2.69 -16.59 -0.95
CA LEU A 462 3.57 -17.71 -0.66
C LEU A 462 3.31 -18.27 0.74
N GLY A 463 3.09 -19.58 0.83
CA GLY A 463 3.19 -20.31 2.08
C GLY A 463 4.58 -20.91 2.25
N GLY A 464 5.14 -20.81 3.46
CA GLY A 464 6.48 -21.35 3.76
C GLY A 464 7.64 -20.39 3.47
N PHE A 465 7.40 -19.23 2.82
CA PHE A 465 8.41 -18.17 2.80
C PHE A 465 8.54 -17.56 4.20
N PRO A 466 9.75 -17.41 4.76
CA PRO A 466 9.95 -16.95 6.13
C PRO A 466 9.42 -15.53 6.36
N ALA A 467 8.70 -15.36 7.46
CA ALA A 467 8.25 -14.04 7.92
C ALA A 467 9.35 -13.31 8.70
N ALA A 468 10.29 -14.04 9.29
CA ALA A 468 11.38 -13.51 10.10
C ALA A 468 12.72 -13.60 9.39
N TYR A 469 13.58 -12.60 9.60
CA TYR A 469 14.96 -12.63 9.12
C TYR A 469 15.74 -13.82 9.69
N GLU A 470 15.53 -14.15 10.95
CA GLU A 470 16.22 -15.26 11.64
C GLU A 470 15.96 -16.60 10.95
N ASP A 471 14.70 -16.82 10.54
CA ASP A 471 14.32 -18.04 9.84
C ASP A 471 14.86 -18.04 8.40
N LEU A 472 14.83 -16.90 7.68
CA LEU A 472 15.38 -16.77 6.34
C LEU A 472 16.89 -16.98 6.32
N LEU A 473 17.60 -16.36 7.27
CA LEU A 473 19.06 -16.44 7.38
C LEU A 473 19.55 -17.82 7.89
N SER A 474 18.63 -18.73 8.27
CA SER A 474 18.95 -20.12 8.59
C SER A 474 19.15 -21.00 7.34
N TYR A 475 18.84 -20.51 6.16
CA TYR A 475 19.08 -21.19 4.88
C TYR A 475 20.42 -20.77 4.28
N ASP A 476 21.03 -21.64 3.49
CA ASP A 476 22.25 -21.37 2.72
C ASP A 476 21.91 -20.99 1.26
N ALA A 477 20.80 -21.54 0.73
CA ALA A 477 20.30 -21.19 -0.60
C ALA A 477 18.76 -21.20 -0.64
N ILE A 478 18.22 -20.42 -1.57
CA ILE A 478 16.78 -20.32 -1.83
C ILE A 478 16.54 -20.59 -3.31
N ILE A 479 15.57 -21.45 -3.61
CA ILE A 479 15.13 -21.76 -4.97
C ILE A 479 13.73 -21.15 -5.17
N LEU A 480 13.58 -20.28 -6.15
CA LEU A 480 12.31 -19.65 -6.53
C LEU A 480 11.83 -20.28 -7.83
N GLY A 481 10.90 -21.22 -7.75
CA GLY A 481 10.36 -21.93 -8.90
C GLY A 481 9.11 -21.24 -9.45
N ASN A 482 9.22 -20.48 -10.54
CA ASN A 482 8.10 -19.76 -11.15
C ASN A 482 7.34 -18.87 -10.15
N VAL A 483 8.07 -18.01 -9.46
CA VAL A 483 7.57 -17.09 -8.43
C VAL A 483 7.67 -15.66 -8.94
N SER A 484 6.59 -14.89 -8.83
CA SER A 484 6.55 -13.47 -9.19
C SER A 484 6.96 -12.54 -8.04
N GLY A 485 7.36 -11.32 -8.39
CA GLY A 485 7.64 -10.27 -7.41
C GLY A 485 6.47 -9.99 -6.45
N PRO A 486 5.23 -9.80 -6.94
CA PRO A 486 4.07 -9.61 -6.07
C PRO A 486 3.81 -10.75 -5.07
N MET A 487 4.09 -12.02 -5.43
CA MET A 487 3.95 -13.14 -4.48
C MET A 487 4.91 -13.04 -3.30
N LEU A 488 6.13 -12.53 -3.52
CA LEU A 488 7.12 -12.30 -2.46
C LEU A 488 6.79 -11.08 -1.60
N SER A 489 5.92 -10.19 -2.09
CA SER A 489 5.75 -8.82 -1.61
C SER A 489 7.04 -7.98 -1.71
N ASP A 490 6.93 -6.69 -1.50
CA ASP A 490 8.10 -5.80 -1.53
C ASP A 490 9.07 -6.10 -0.36
N VAL A 491 8.53 -6.38 0.82
CA VAL A 491 9.31 -6.75 2.01
C VAL A 491 10.03 -8.09 1.83
N GLY A 492 9.39 -9.08 1.22
CA GLY A 492 10.04 -10.37 0.93
C GLY A 492 11.20 -10.23 -0.05
N GLN A 493 11.07 -9.34 -1.04
CA GLN A 493 12.15 -8.99 -1.97
C GLN A 493 13.31 -8.29 -1.25
N GLU A 494 13.01 -7.36 -0.32
CA GLU A 494 14.04 -6.72 0.51
C GLU A 494 14.81 -7.73 1.37
N MET A 495 14.07 -8.64 2.02
CA MET A 495 14.69 -9.71 2.81
C MET A 495 15.60 -10.61 1.95
N LEU A 496 15.21 -10.91 0.69
CA LEU A 496 16.06 -11.64 -0.25
C LEU A 496 17.31 -10.86 -0.65
N ALA A 497 17.20 -9.54 -0.82
CA ALA A 497 18.37 -8.70 -1.09
C ALA A 497 19.38 -8.75 0.07
N ASP A 498 18.90 -8.67 1.29
CA ASP A 498 19.74 -8.76 2.49
C ASP A 498 20.32 -10.17 2.66
N PHE A 499 19.54 -11.23 2.38
CA PHE A 499 20.01 -12.61 2.36
C PHE A 499 21.17 -12.80 1.37
N LEU A 500 21.05 -12.28 0.16
CA LEU A 500 22.10 -12.31 -0.87
C LEU A 500 23.36 -11.54 -0.43
N LYS A 501 23.20 -10.34 0.15
CA LYS A 501 24.32 -9.55 0.69
C LYS A 501 25.00 -10.25 1.86
N ALA A 502 24.25 -11.01 2.66
CA ALA A 502 24.81 -11.85 3.73
C ALA A 502 25.59 -13.06 3.20
N GLY A 503 25.56 -13.33 1.90
CA GLY A 503 26.31 -14.41 1.24
C GLY A 503 25.49 -15.66 0.91
N GLY A 504 24.16 -15.60 1.02
CA GLY A 504 23.25 -16.65 0.55
C GLY A 504 23.22 -16.76 -0.97
N GLY A 505 22.71 -17.89 -1.48
CA GLY A 505 22.55 -18.15 -2.90
C GLY A 505 21.08 -18.18 -3.32
N VAL A 506 20.75 -17.65 -4.51
CA VAL A 506 19.39 -17.70 -5.05
C VAL A 506 19.39 -18.32 -6.44
N LEU A 507 18.57 -19.35 -6.65
CA LEU A 507 18.25 -19.94 -7.95
C LEU A 507 16.83 -19.51 -8.37
N MET A 508 16.69 -18.87 -9.52
CA MET A 508 15.41 -18.50 -10.09
C MET A 508 15.11 -19.38 -11.31
N LEU A 509 13.98 -20.07 -11.29
CA LEU A 509 13.53 -20.94 -12.37
C LEU A 509 12.47 -20.23 -13.23
N ALA A 510 12.60 -20.35 -14.53
CA ALA A 510 11.67 -19.80 -15.51
C ALA A 510 10.24 -20.34 -15.39
N GLY A 511 9.27 -19.50 -15.72
CA GLY A 511 7.85 -19.83 -15.82
C GLY A 511 7.04 -18.64 -16.28
N ASP A 512 5.74 -18.78 -16.39
CA ASP A 512 4.82 -17.73 -16.79
C ASP A 512 4.61 -16.63 -15.73
N ARG A 513 5.08 -16.86 -14.50
CA ARG A 513 5.00 -15.92 -13.38
C ARG A 513 6.34 -15.27 -13.02
N THR A 514 7.42 -15.67 -13.68
CA THR A 514 8.77 -15.16 -13.42
C THR A 514 9.21 -14.27 -14.56
N TYR A 515 9.96 -13.21 -14.28
CA TYR A 515 10.50 -12.24 -15.24
C TYR A 515 9.41 -11.41 -15.96
N GLY A 516 9.80 -10.54 -16.87
CA GLY A 516 8.91 -9.79 -17.75
C GLY A 516 7.82 -9.00 -17.01
N GLN A 517 6.56 -9.30 -17.28
CA GLN A 517 5.39 -8.58 -16.73
C GLN A 517 5.24 -8.66 -15.21
N THR A 518 5.80 -9.68 -14.60
CA THR A 518 5.71 -9.89 -13.14
C THR A 518 7.01 -9.53 -12.44
N THR A 519 7.65 -8.46 -12.92
CA THR A 519 8.96 -8.00 -12.47
C THR A 519 9.03 -7.77 -10.95
N PHE A 520 10.22 -7.94 -10.44
CA PHE A 520 10.54 -7.62 -9.05
C PHE A 520 10.64 -6.09 -8.91
N SER A 521 9.73 -5.52 -8.14
CA SER A 521 9.59 -4.05 -7.99
C SER A 521 10.60 -3.46 -7.01
N ASN A 522 11.09 -4.26 -6.05
CA ASN A 522 12.09 -3.81 -5.09
C ASN A 522 13.46 -3.63 -5.77
N ARG A 523 13.95 -2.40 -5.81
CA ARG A 523 15.23 -2.07 -6.47
C ARG A 523 16.43 -2.74 -5.80
N HIS A 524 16.43 -2.86 -4.46
CA HIS A 524 17.52 -3.50 -3.74
C HIS A 524 17.71 -4.97 -4.14
N PHE A 525 16.63 -5.66 -4.51
CA PHE A 525 16.68 -7.02 -5.02
C PHE A 525 16.92 -7.07 -6.53
N SER A 526 16.16 -6.31 -7.33
CA SER A 526 16.23 -6.36 -8.78
C SER A 526 17.60 -5.93 -9.34
N ASP A 527 18.29 -5.01 -8.64
CA ASP A 527 19.65 -4.59 -9.02
C ASP A 527 20.70 -5.68 -8.84
N LEU A 528 20.45 -6.67 -7.97
CA LEU A 528 21.34 -7.83 -7.75
C LEU A 528 21.15 -8.94 -8.79
N LEU A 529 20.07 -8.91 -9.59
CA LEU A 529 19.80 -9.93 -10.59
C LEU A 529 20.74 -9.79 -11.78
N PRO A 530 21.23 -10.92 -12.38
CA PRO A 530 22.22 -10.88 -13.45
C PRO A 530 21.64 -10.60 -14.85
N TYR A 531 20.41 -10.15 -14.94
CA TYR A 531 19.72 -9.94 -16.21
C TYR A 531 18.89 -8.66 -16.23
N SER A 532 18.50 -8.25 -17.43
CA SER A 532 17.36 -7.35 -17.68
C SER A 532 16.34 -8.06 -18.57
N SER A 533 15.05 -7.76 -18.38
CA SER A 533 13.93 -8.31 -19.16
C SER A 533 13.03 -7.21 -19.67
N ALA A 534 12.30 -7.50 -20.76
CA ALA A 534 11.24 -6.67 -21.29
C ALA A 534 9.86 -7.27 -20.94
N PRO A 535 8.77 -6.49 -20.94
CA PRO A 535 7.42 -7.05 -20.83
C PRO A 535 7.17 -8.11 -21.90
N ASN A 536 6.46 -9.20 -21.56
CA ASN A 536 6.14 -10.31 -22.47
C ASN A 536 7.37 -10.97 -23.11
N ASP A 537 8.39 -11.19 -22.34
CA ASP A 537 9.71 -11.63 -22.81
C ASP A 537 9.84 -13.14 -23.06
N TYR A 538 8.77 -13.94 -22.90
CA TYR A 538 8.81 -15.38 -23.16
C TYR A 538 7.92 -15.81 -24.31
N GLY A 539 8.32 -16.90 -24.97
CA GLY A 539 7.55 -17.45 -26.07
C GLY A 539 8.00 -18.82 -26.50
N LYS A 540 7.20 -19.40 -27.41
CA LYS A 540 7.56 -20.61 -28.13
C LYS A 540 8.68 -20.27 -29.10
N LEU A 541 9.74 -21.07 -29.08
CA LEU A 541 10.82 -20.95 -30.07
C LEU A 541 10.32 -21.32 -31.48
N ALA A 542 10.68 -20.54 -32.49
CA ALA A 542 10.33 -20.82 -33.87
C ALA A 542 10.82 -22.22 -34.30
N VAL A 543 11.99 -22.60 -33.83
CA VAL A 543 12.56 -23.95 -34.00
C VAL A 543 12.99 -24.44 -32.61
N PRO A 544 12.60 -25.66 -32.19
CA PRO A 544 13.12 -26.25 -30.97
C PRO A 544 14.65 -26.20 -30.93
N SER A 545 15.23 -25.85 -29.82
CA SER A 545 16.65 -25.63 -29.67
C SER A 545 17.30 -26.61 -28.72
N VAL A 546 18.54 -26.94 -28.94
CA VAL A 546 19.38 -27.70 -28.01
C VAL A 546 20.12 -26.74 -27.07
N LEU A 547 20.54 -27.26 -25.91
CA LEU A 547 21.44 -26.56 -25.00
C LEU A 547 22.90 -26.77 -25.47
N LEU A 548 23.69 -25.71 -25.32
CA LEU A 548 25.12 -25.70 -25.62
C LEU A 548 25.90 -25.09 -24.48
N ALA A 549 27.14 -25.52 -24.31
CA ALA A 549 28.08 -24.82 -23.43
C ALA A 549 28.34 -23.40 -23.96
N GLY A 550 28.14 -22.42 -23.12
CA GLY A 550 28.46 -21.01 -23.38
C GLY A 550 29.86 -20.62 -22.90
N LYS A 551 29.95 -19.52 -22.13
CA LYS A 551 31.21 -19.11 -21.48
C LYS A 551 31.69 -20.20 -20.49
N PRO A 552 33.00 -20.53 -20.48
CA PRO A 552 33.54 -21.51 -19.53
C PRO A 552 33.22 -21.15 -18.09
N HIS A 553 32.66 -22.10 -17.34
CA HIS A 553 32.33 -21.92 -15.91
C HIS A 553 32.28 -23.29 -15.21
N PRO A 554 32.60 -23.40 -13.92
CA PRO A 554 32.52 -24.64 -13.18
C PRO A 554 31.18 -25.40 -13.29
N VAL A 555 30.04 -24.69 -13.43
CA VAL A 555 28.71 -25.29 -13.55
C VAL A 555 28.49 -26.11 -14.82
N THR A 556 29.36 -26.01 -15.82
CA THR A 556 29.32 -26.80 -17.07
C THR A 556 30.50 -27.74 -17.20
N LYS A 557 31.38 -27.86 -16.19
CA LYS A 557 32.55 -28.73 -16.25
C LYS A 557 32.14 -30.19 -16.41
N GLY A 558 32.61 -30.83 -17.46
CA GLY A 558 32.33 -32.24 -17.73
C GLY A 558 30.93 -32.54 -18.25
N VAL A 559 30.08 -31.54 -18.47
CA VAL A 559 28.74 -31.71 -19.02
C VAL A 559 28.80 -31.96 -20.52
N LYS A 560 28.07 -32.98 -20.98
CA LYS A 560 27.91 -33.33 -22.41
C LYS A 560 26.43 -33.16 -22.77
N PHE A 561 26.11 -32.06 -23.44
CA PHE A 561 24.73 -31.78 -23.88
C PHE A 561 24.32 -32.73 -25.01
N ASP A 562 23.11 -33.29 -24.93
CA ASP A 562 22.54 -34.19 -25.93
C ASP A 562 21.69 -33.41 -26.95
N LYS A 563 21.83 -33.72 -28.22
CA LYS A 563 21.02 -33.16 -29.32
C LYS A 563 19.55 -33.57 -29.28
N ASN A 564 19.19 -34.48 -28.42
CA ASN A 564 17.82 -34.94 -28.22
C ASN A 564 17.11 -34.20 -27.08
N ASP A 565 17.84 -33.42 -26.27
CA ASP A 565 17.32 -32.65 -25.15
C ASP A 565 16.89 -31.26 -25.63
N LEU A 566 15.57 -31.08 -25.84
CA LEU A 566 15.05 -29.89 -26.50
C LEU A 566 14.45 -28.85 -25.54
N VAL A 567 14.80 -27.62 -25.77
CA VAL A 567 14.09 -26.41 -25.24
C VAL A 567 13.08 -26.00 -26.29
N LEU A 568 11.82 -25.87 -25.91
CA LEU A 568 10.72 -25.51 -26.80
C LEU A 568 10.21 -24.08 -26.57
N TYR A 569 10.42 -23.57 -25.35
CA TYR A 569 10.03 -22.21 -24.90
C TYR A 569 11.17 -21.59 -24.10
N SER A 570 11.35 -20.30 -24.23
CA SER A 570 12.38 -19.56 -23.48
C SER A 570 11.94 -18.12 -23.23
N HIS A 571 12.43 -17.54 -22.12
CA HIS A 571 12.48 -16.09 -21.96
C HIS A 571 13.59 -15.49 -22.81
N THR A 572 13.39 -14.26 -23.27
CA THR A 572 14.40 -13.46 -23.95
C THR A 572 15.06 -12.52 -22.93
N LEU A 573 15.93 -13.07 -22.09
CA LEU A 573 16.65 -12.31 -21.09
C LEU A 573 17.97 -11.76 -21.65
N LYS A 574 18.29 -10.53 -21.31
CA LYS A 574 19.59 -9.92 -21.64
C LYS A 574 20.49 -9.99 -20.42
N ALA A 575 21.58 -10.74 -20.49
CA ALA A 575 22.58 -10.78 -19.43
C ALA A 575 23.22 -9.39 -19.21
N LYS A 576 23.43 -9.00 -17.95
CA LYS A 576 24.20 -7.79 -17.60
C LYS A 576 25.67 -7.98 -17.98
N ALA A 577 26.42 -6.88 -18.09
CA ALA A 577 27.80 -6.90 -18.60
C ALA A 577 28.76 -7.75 -17.75
N ASP A 578 28.54 -7.79 -16.46
CA ASP A 578 29.30 -8.55 -15.46
C ASP A 578 28.80 -9.99 -15.26
N ALA A 579 27.69 -10.35 -15.91
CA ALA A 579 27.10 -11.68 -15.78
C ALA A 579 27.79 -12.72 -16.69
N VAL A 580 27.74 -13.97 -16.28
CA VAL A 580 28.25 -15.11 -17.04
C VAL A 580 27.09 -15.93 -17.59
N THR A 581 27.18 -16.33 -18.85
CA THR A 581 26.21 -17.18 -19.52
C THR A 581 26.85 -18.55 -19.82
N PRO A 582 26.84 -19.49 -18.87
CA PRO A 582 27.52 -20.79 -19.06
C PRO A 582 26.75 -21.76 -19.94
N VAL A 583 25.42 -21.56 -20.11
CA VAL A 583 24.58 -22.36 -21.00
C VAL A 583 23.77 -21.45 -21.90
N THR A 584 23.79 -21.76 -23.23
CA THR A 584 23.04 -21.05 -24.26
C THR A 584 22.16 -22.01 -25.06
N LEU A 585 21.16 -21.46 -25.74
CA LEU A 585 20.50 -22.12 -26.86
C LEU A 585 21.42 -22.13 -28.10
N ALA A 586 21.11 -22.94 -29.11
CA ALA A 586 21.84 -22.96 -30.37
C ALA A 586 21.85 -21.59 -31.09
N SER A 587 20.87 -20.74 -30.82
CA SER A 587 20.80 -19.34 -31.29
C SER A 587 21.78 -18.39 -30.58
N GLY A 588 22.48 -18.83 -29.56
CA GLY A 588 23.28 -17.97 -28.67
C GLY A 588 22.48 -17.29 -27.55
N THR A 589 21.14 -17.44 -27.51
CA THR A 589 20.29 -16.89 -26.43
C THR A 589 20.65 -17.56 -25.10
N PRO A 590 20.76 -16.79 -24.00
CA PRO A 590 21.03 -17.36 -22.67
C PRO A 590 19.96 -18.37 -22.24
N ALA A 591 20.37 -19.54 -21.76
CA ALA A 591 19.52 -20.53 -21.10
C ALA A 591 19.76 -20.56 -19.60
N LEU A 592 21.00 -20.26 -19.16
CA LEU A 592 21.38 -20.07 -17.76
C LEU A 592 22.28 -18.84 -17.68
N ILE A 593 21.96 -17.94 -16.74
CA ILE A 593 22.73 -16.73 -16.46
C ILE A 593 23.12 -16.74 -14.99
N LEU A 594 24.38 -16.45 -14.70
CA LEU A 594 24.92 -16.35 -13.35
C LEU A 594 25.44 -14.94 -13.09
N THR A 595 25.40 -14.48 -11.86
CA THR A 595 26.15 -13.29 -11.44
C THR A 595 27.65 -13.54 -11.57
N GLY A 596 28.43 -12.48 -11.75
CA GLY A 596 29.89 -12.54 -11.78
C GLY A 596 30.48 -12.95 -10.42
N GLU A 597 31.77 -13.30 -10.43
CA GLU A 597 32.46 -13.86 -9.24
C GLU A 597 32.50 -12.94 -8.02
N ALA A 598 32.54 -11.63 -8.23
CA ALA A 598 32.62 -10.63 -7.15
C ALA A 598 31.27 -10.28 -6.51
N GLY A 599 30.15 -10.70 -7.10
CA GLY A 599 28.79 -10.36 -6.67
C GLY A 599 28.13 -11.41 -5.77
N PRO A 600 26.92 -11.11 -5.28
CA PRO A 600 26.08 -12.10 -4.64
C PRO A 600 25.76 -13.21 -5.63
N ARG A 601 25.56 -14.45 -5.13
CA ARG A 601 25.37 -15.62 -6.00
C ARG A 601 23.92 -15.78 -6.42
N VAL A 602 23.62 -15.40 -7.64
CA VAL A 602 22.31 -15.55 -8.27
C VAL A 602 22.44 -16.35 -9.55
N ALA A 603 21.64 -17.40 -9.69
CA ALA A 603 21.50 -18.18 -10.91
C ALA A 603 20.09 -18.02 -11.49
N VAL A 604 19.97 -17.78 -12.79
CA VAL A 604 18.70 -17.50 -13.46
C VAL A 604 18.57 -18.44 -14.66
N VAL A 605 17.54 -19.28 -14.67
CA VAL A 605 17.18 -20.17 -15.78
C VAL A 605 16.19 -19.44 -16.69
N ALA A 606 16.50 -19.32 -17.98
CA ALA A 606 15.62 -18.70 -18.97
C ALA A 606 14.78 -19.73 -19.75
N ALA A 607 15.24 -20.98 -19.86
CA ALA A 607 14.51 -22.05 -20.55
C ALA A 607 13.26 -22.47 -19.76
N LEU A 608 12.09 -22.57 -20.42
CA LEU A 608 10.83 -22.96 -19.79
C LEU A 608 10.52 -24.45 -19.98
N PRO A 609 9.82 -25.08 -19.02
CA PRO A 609 9.46 -26.51 -19.08
C PRO A 609 8.26 -26.80 -19.99
N PHE A 610 7.82 -25.85 -20.83
CA PHE A 610 6.59 -25.91 -21.59
C PHE A 610 6.74 -26.68 -22.91
N GLY A 611 5.59 -27.08 -23.48
CA GLY A 611 5.49 -27.74 -24.76
C GLY A 611 5.59 -29.26 -24.69
N LYS A 612 5.41 -29.93 -25.85
CA LYS A 612 5.55 -31.37 -26.04
C LYS A 612 6.74 -31.62 -26.96
N ALA A 613 7.69 -32.42 -26.52
CA ALA A 613 8.81 -32.82 -27.35
C ALA A 613 8.32 -33.73 -28.50
N PRO A 614 8.92 -33.63 -29.72
CA PRO A 614 8.67 -34.56 -30.81
C PRO A 614 9.06 -36.00 -30.46
N ASP A 615 8.55 -36.96 -31.21
CA ASP A 615 8.86 -38.36 -31.00
C ASP A 615 10.37 -38.64 -31.08
N GLY A 616 10.87 -39.45 -30.17
CA GLY A 616 12.29 -39.74 -30.03
C GLY A 616 13.15 -38.61 -29.42
N LYS A 617 12.53 -37.53 -28.97
CA LYS A 617 13.18 -36.42 -28.25
C LYS A 617 12.60 -36.28 -26.87
N ILE A 618 13.34 -35.66 -25.96
CA ILE A 618 12.89 -35.33 -24.59
C ILE A 618 13.00 -33.83 -24.33
N LYS A 619 12.33 -33.36 -23.31
CA LYS A 619 12.50 -31.98 -22.85
C LYS A 619 13.83 -31.85 -22.12
N TYR A 620 14.52 -30.75 -22.29
CA TYR A 620 15.87 -30.50 -21.79
C TYR A 620 16.06 -30.85 -20.29
N TYR A 621 15.05 -30.57 -19.45
CA TYR A 621 15.15 -30.81 -18.01
C TYR A 621 15.05 -32.30 -17.62
N GLN A 622 14.62 -33.18 -18.53
CA GLN A 622 14.60 -34.62 -18.35
C GLN A 622 15.97 -35.25 -18.67
N GLY A 623 16.84 -34.50 -19.36
CA GLY A 623 18.16 -34.97 -19.74
C GLY A 623 19.17 -34.92 -18.61
N THR A 624 20.07 -35.91 -18.55
CA THR A 624 21.12 -36.02 -17.51
C THR A 624 22.08 -34.85 -17.55
N ALA A 625 22.33 -34.26 -18.74
CA ALA A 625 23.18 -33.08 -18.88
C ALA A 625 22.65 -31.88 -18.09
N TRP A 626 21.35 -31.62 -18.22
CA TRP A 626 20.73 -30.51 -17.47
C TRP A 626 20.69 -30.77 -15.97
N GLN A 627 20.38 -32.00 -15.56
CA GLN A 627 20.40 -32.37 -14.13
C GLN A 627 21.79 -32.18 -13.52
N GLN A 628 22.86 -32.51 -14.27
CA GLN A 628 24.24 -32.26 -13.88
C GLN A 628 24.52 -30.74 -13.78
N VAL A 629 24.08 -29.94 -14.76
CA VAL A 629 24.22 -28.47 -14.72
C VAL A 629 23.52 -27.91 -13.48
N MET A 630 22.30 -28.36 -13.18
CA MET A 630 21.57 -27.92 -12.00
C MET A 630 22.25 -28.30 -10.70
N ALA A 631 22.74 -29.53 -10.57
CA ALA A 631 23.50 -29.96 -9.38
C ALA A 631 24.77 -29.13 -9.19
N GLN A 632 25.54 -28.89 -10.25
CA GLN A 632 26.73 -28.02 -10.20
C GLN A 632 26.37 -26.54 -9.93
N THR A 633 25.24 -26.05 -10.44
CA THR A 633 24.74 -24.69 -10.15
C THR A 633 24.37 -24.55 -8.68
N LEU A 634 23.65 -25.53 -8.11
CA LEU A 634 23.34 -25.56 -6.69
C LEU A 634 24.62 -25.65 -5.84
N GLY A 635 25.59 -26.49 -6.23
CA GLY A 635 26.90 -26.55 -5.60
C GLY A 635 27.62 -25.20 -5.61
N TRP A 636 27.60 -24.50 -6.74
CA TRP A 636 28.18 -23.16 -6.87
C TRP A 636 27.47 -22.15 -5.96
N LEU A 637 26.12 -22.15 -5.90
CA LEU A 637 25.36 -21.30 -4.97
C LEU A 637 25.71 -21.54 -3.51
N LEU A 638 25.97 -22.79 -3.16
CA LEU A 638 26.34 -23.23 -1.80
C LEU A 638 27.84 -23.08 -1.49
N LYS A 639 28.66 -22.56 -2.40
CA LYS A 639 30.13 -22.45 -2.26
C LYS A 639 30.81 -23.78 -2.01
N ARG A 640 30.35 -24.86 -2.66
CA ARG A 640 30.88 -26.22 -2.60
C ARG A 640 31.73 -26.56 -3.82
#